data_1df59998c86d080763920439c7d1c48b
#
_entry.id   1df59998c86d080763920439c7d1c48b
#
_cell.length_a   1.000
_cell.length_b   1.000
_cell.length_c   1.000
_cell.angle_alpha   90.00
_cell.angle_beta   90.00
_cell.angle_gamma   90.00
#
_symmetry.space_group_name_H-M   'P 1'
#
loop_
_entity.id
_entity.type
_entity.pdbx_description
1 polymer ?
#
loop_
_entity_poly.entity_id
_entity_poly.type
_entity_poly.pdbx_seq_one_letter_code
_entity_poly.pdbx_strand_id
1 'polypeptide(L)'
;MLTGQMFEAAMLHHRGGRLREAERLYRQILEADSNHAEALHMLGVLAHQTGQQQLAVEMISRAIAQNGQMPAFHNNLGNVYAAAGNWQDAEAAFRRALDRKPDYAEARYNLGNALQAQNNLEAAAAAYQHALRLRPNHAETCLNLSNVLQAQGKLEEALETSQRAIALKPDLAAAHNNLGNILAAQNRFEAAVAAYSRALTLRPNLAEAHHNRGLALLNAGRADEAAVSCRQAVSHKPDYIAAYITLGHALTQSADTEEALRCYQRAITLDPNCGEAMWGCAVAPIPIVCGSVVESKAAAETFGGHLDTLVQWSGAHPGKLGEAVGRVQPFYLAYRPSDATAVLSRYGDLASTEATAYWKPPAVADRGSRPGRDRIRIAVVSGHVRQRHPVWEIILRGLIAHLDPQQFEVVVYHTAAAVDEETNWARGQVARFVQGPKPVKVWLAEIVHGQPDVIFYPELGMDPNTGALAALRLAPLQIAGWGHPITTELPSIDWFASAELLESPQAEQHYRERLVRLPGTGVYTEFRAQQTESWGGPERRTDFVRFALCQQPAKFDPEDDVLLARLAKAVGAAEFWLATPRNMPWTAVKLRERLSLAFRAEGLDPEAYLHTTPWLPRQQFLSFLEEMDIYLDCPAFSGYTTAWQALHCGLPIVTLEGQYLRQRLAAGLLRQVGTTDGIAFSSEQYLATAIRWANECRDAERWAARRAELRRAAARADGNTAAIRVFEQRLREAFER
;
A
#
# COMPACT_ATOMS: atom_id res chain seq x y z
N MET A 1 26.45 64.77 -17.27
CA MET A 1 25.24 64.67 -18.13
C MET A 1 25.34 63.50 -19.16
N LEU A 2 26.50 63.31 -19.84
CA LEU A 2 26.65 62.27 -20.88
C LEU A 2 26.51 60.86 -20.33
N THR A 3 27.11 60.50 -19.19
CA THR A 3 27.07 59.16 -18.56
C THR A 3 25.67 58.73 -18.12
N GLY A 4 24.85 59.67 -17.60
CA GLY A 4 23.46 59.36 -17.21
C GLY A 4 22.56 59.04 -18.41
N GLN A 5 22.68 59.77 -19.50
CA GLN A 5 21.95 59.53 -20.75
C GLN A 5 22.38 58.19 -21.39
N MET A 6 23.66 57.85 -21.34
CA MET A 6 24.19 56.60 -21.81
C MET A 6 23.67 55.42 -20.96
N PHE A 7 23.55 55.61 -19.65
CA PHE A 7 23.01 54.58 -18.76
C PHE A 7 21.52 54.33 -19.02
N GLU A 8 20.73 55.37 -19.18
CA GLU A 8 19.32 55.25 -19.56
C GLU A 8 19.16 54.55 -20.92
N ALA A 9 19.97 54.88 -21.92
CA ALA A 9 19.98 54.19 -23.21
C ALA A 9 20.36 52.71 -23.07
N ALA A 10 21.39 52.40 -22.26
CA ALA A 10 21.79 51.03 -21.98
C ALA A 10 20.66 50.20 -21.31
N MET A 11 19.97 50.81 -20.33
CA MET A 11 18.80 50.19 -19.67
C MET A 11 17.65 49.96 -20.64
N LEU A 12 17.40 50.88 -21.57
CA LEU A 12 16.37 50.71 -22.60
C LEU A 12 16.72 49.54 -23.54
N HIS A 13 17.97 49.43 -23.99
CA HIS A 13 18.44 48.28 -24.76
C HIS A 13 18.34 46.98 -23.99
N HIS A 14 18.73 46.97 -22.72
CA HIS A 14 18.67 45.81 -21.85
C HIS A 14 17.21 45.29 -21.68
N ARG A 15 16.28 46.19 -21.34
CA ARG A 15 14.84 45.86 -21.23
C ARG A 15 14.24 45.43 -22.56
N GLY A 16 14.74 45.94 -23.68
CA GLY A 16 14.32 45.56 -25.03
C GLY A 16 14.97 44.27 -25.54
N GLY A 17 15.75 43.53 -24.72
CA GLY A 17 16.41 42.30 -25.11
C GLY A 17 17.63 42.46 -26.04
N ARG A 18 18.04 43.69 -26.32
CA ARG A 18 19.22 44.02 -27.14
C ARG A 18 20.47 43.97 -26.27
N LEU A 19 20.84 42.77 -25.83
CA LEU A 19 21.86 42.55 -24.80
C LEU A 19 23.27 43.02 -25.23
N ARG A 20 23.63 42.84 -26.52
CA ARG A 20 24.94 43.28 -27.05
C ARG A 20 25.11 44.81 -27.03
N GLU A 21 24.07 45.54 -27.40
CA GLU A 21 24.04 46.98 -27.38
C GLU A 21 24.09 47.51 -25.93
N ALA A 22 23.36 46.89 -25.04
CA ALA A 22 23.38 47.22 -23.63
C ALA A 22 24.79 46.99 -23.03
N GLU A 23 25.40 45.84 -23.31
CA GLU A 23 26.77 45.52 -22.86
C GLU A 23 27.77 46.55 -23.32
N ARG A 24 27.73 46.90 -24.61
CA ARG A 24 28.64 47.90 -25.18
C ARG A 24 28.52 49.26 -24.45
N LEU A 25 27.30 49.70 -24.20
CA LEU A 25 27.05 50.95 -23.50
C LEU A 25 27.50 50.89 -22.03
N TYR A 26 27.23 49.82 -21.32
CA TYR A 26 27.72 49.63 -19.94
C TYR A 26 29.24 49.65 -19.88
N ARG A 27 29.94 48.99 -20.83
CA ARG A 27 31.39 49.01 -20.90
C ARG A 27 31.95 50.42 -21.22
N GLN A 28 31.32 51.18 -22.13
CA GLN A 28 31.70 52.54 -22.42
C GLN A 28 31.52 53.48 -21.20
N ILE A 29 30.47 53.25 -20.39
CA ILE A 29 30.31 53.97 -19.12
C ILE A 29 31.47 53.63 -18.17
N LEU A 30 31.86 52.37 -18.09
CA LEU A 30 32.92 51.90 -17.21
C LEU A 30 34.32 52.27 -17.70
N GLU A 31 34.51 52.54 -18.99
CA GLU A 31 35.72 53.14 -19.55
C GLU A 31 35.85 54.62 -19.11
N ALA A 32 34.74 55.33 -19.01
CA ALA A 32 34.72 56.72 -18.57
C ALA A 32 34.76 56.87 -17.03
N ASP A 33 34.09 55.96 -16.33
CA ASP A 33 34.04 55.88 -14.87
C ASP A 33 34.04 54.41 -14.43
N SER A 34 35.20 53.85 -14.15
CA SER A 34 35.41 52.44 -13.78
C SER A 34 34.74 52.02 -12.48
N ASN A 35 34.26 52.99 -11.70
CA ASN A 35 33.61 52.79 -10.40
C ASN A 35 32.09 53.11 -10.42
N HIS A 36 31.50 53.31 -11.60
CA HIS A 36 30.08 53.57 -11.73
C HIS A 36 29.26 52.33 -11.26
N ALA A 37 28.77 52.38 -10.04
CA ALA A 37 28.18 51.25 -9.34
C ALA A 37 26.99 50.62 -10.09
N GLU A 38 26.08 51.45 -10.63
CA GLU A 38 24.91 50.95 -11.36
C GLU A 38 25.30 50.26 -12.69
N ALA A 39 26.31 50.79 -13.40
CA ALA A 39 26.79 50.21 -14.65
C ALA A 39 27.49 48.85 -14.38
N LEU A 40 28.32 48.75 -13.33
CA LEU A 40 28.92 47.52 -12.87
C LEU A 40 27.84 46.49 -12.52
N HIS A 41 26.85 46.88 -11.73
CA HIS A 41 25.74 46.02 -11.34
C HIS A 41 24.96 45.49 -12.56
N MET A 42 24.56 46.39 -13.48
CA MET A 42 23.77 45.98 -14.65
C MET A 42 24.59 45.16 -15.65
N LEU A 43 25.89 45.42 -15.78
CA LEU A 43 26.78 44.53 -16.55
C LEU A 43 26.88 43.16 -15.93
N GLY A 44 26.94 43.05 -14.59
CA GLY A 44 26.91 41.79 -13.87
C GLY A 44 25.58 41.03 -14.03
N VAL A 45 24.44 41.75 -14.00
CA VAL A 45 23.10 41.13 -14.28
C VAL A 45 23.04 40.62 -15.71
N LEU A 46 23.56 41.36 -16.68
CA LEU A 46 23.63 40.92 -18.07
C LEU A 46 24.55 39.73 -18.25
N ALA A 47 25.70 39.71 -17.58
CA ALA A 47 26.61 38.55 -17.56
C ALA A 47 25.93 37.30 -17.00
N HIS A 48 25.14 37.44 -15.94
CA HIS A 48 24.32 36.35 -15.40
C HIS A 48 23.30 35.83 -16.43
N GLN A 49 22.56 36.72 -17.09
CA GLN A 49 21.57 36.34 -18.12
C GLN A 49 22.21 35.65 -19.33
N THR A 50 23.46 35.94 -19.62
CA THR A 50 24.24 35.33 -20.73
C THR A 50 25.09 34.13 -20.28
N GLY A 51 24.92 33.64 -19.04
CA GLY A 51 25.60 32.44 -18.52
C GLY A 51 27.05 32.67 -18.05
N GLN A 52 27.55 33.92 -18.04
CA GLN A 52 28.91 34.28 -17.63
C GLN A 52 28.99 34.48 -16.11
N GLN A 53 28.83 33.40 -15.33
CA GLN A 53 28.64 33.45 -13.88
C GLN A 53 29.82 34.11 -13.12
N GLN A 54 31.08 33.83 -13.49
CA GLN A 54 32.25 34.43 -12.85
C GLN A 54 32.29 35.93 -13.04
N LEU A 55 32.05 36.41 -14.27
CA LEU A 55 31.98 37.83 -14.60
C LEU A 55 30.82 38.50 -13.84
N ALA A 56 29.67 37.81 -13.71
CA ALA A 56 28.53 38.35 -12.96
C ALA A 56 28.89 38.56 -11.48
N VAL A 57 29.52 37.58 -10.82
CA VAL A 57 29.97 37.69 -9.42
C VAL A 57 30.98 38.86 -9.30
N GLU A 58 31.98 38.94 -10.19
CA GLU A 58 33.00 39.98 -10.15
C GLU A 58 32.37 41.39 -10.27
N MET A 59 31.54 41.60 -11.29
CA MET A 59 30.98 42.92 -11.56
C MET A 59 30.00 43.34 -10.46
N ILE A 60 29.13 42.48 -9.98
CA ILE A 60 28.21 42.83 -8.90
C ILE A 60 28.97 43.04 -7.59
N SER A 61 30.01 42.26 -7.30
CA SER A 61 30.84 42.46 -6.10
C SER A 61 31.58 43.81 -6.13
N ARG A 62 32.09 44.24 -7.29
CA ARG A 62 32.65 45.55 -7.47
C ARG A 62 31.60 46.65 -7.28
N ALA A 63 30.37 46.46 -7.81
CA ALA A 63 29.27 47.40 -7.58
C ALA A 63 28.96 47.55 -6.09
N ILE A 64 28.92 46.44 -5.34
CA ILE A 64 28.71 46.43 -3.88
C ILE A 64 29.85 47.16 -3.16
N ALA A 65 31.08 46.99 -3.60
CA ALA A 65 32.24 47.68 -3.02
C ALA A 65 32.12 49.22 -3.20
N GLN A 66 31.53 49.68 -4.29
CA GLN A 66 31.27 51.10 -4.53
C GLN A 66 30.04 51.63 -3.79
N ASN A 67 28.97 50.85 -3.76
CA ASN A 67 27.72 51.20 -3.05
C ASN A 67 27.07 50.00 -2.40
N GLY A 68 27.55 49.61 -1.24
CA GLY A 68 27.04 48.46 -0.46
C GLY A 68 25.70 48.72 0.21
N GLN A 69 25.10 49.89 0.10
CA GLN A 69 23.77 50.19 0.69
C GLN A 69 22.61 49.84 -0.23
N MET A 70 22.88 49.46 -1.49
CA MET A 70 21.84 49.11 -2.45
C MET A 70 21.34 47.67 -2.27
N PRO A 71 20.12 47.43 -1.77
CA PRO A 71 19.61 46.06 -1.50
C PRO A 71 19.54 45.19 -2.76
N ALA A 72 19.25 45.81 -3.92
CA ALA A 72 19.15 45.11 -5.20
C ALA A 72 20.47 44.45 -5.62
N PHE A 73 21.62 45.07 -5.31
CA PHE A 73 22.92 44.52 -5.66
C PHE A 73 23.17 43.20 -4.91
N HIS A 74 22.88 43.19 -3.62
CA HIS A 74 23.00 41.99 -2.80
C HIS A 74 22.01 40.92 -3.21
N ASN A 75 20.74 41.25 -3.52
CA ASN A 75 19.74 40.29 -4.00
C ASN A 75 20.19 39.69 -5.34
N ASN A 76 20.68 40.47 -6.29
CA ASN A 76 21.11 39.92 -7.57
C ASN A 76 22.41 39.12 -7.47
N LEU A 77 23.32 39.46 -6.56
CA LEU A 77 24.46 38.61 -6.24
C LEU A 77 24.01 37.25 -5.68
N GLY A 78 23.00 37.22 -4.80
CA GLY A 78 22.38 36.02 -4.28
C GLY A 78 21.76 35.15 -5.40
N ASN A 79 21.10 35.80 -6.38
CA ASN A 79 20.55 35.10 -7.55
C ASN A 79 21.65 34.42 -8.39
N VAL A 80 22.78 35.10 -8.57
CA VAL A 80 23.96 34.57 -9.29
C VAL A 80 24.52 33.34 -8.57
N TYR A 81 24.70 33.43 -7.24
CA TYR A 81 25.17 32.29 -6.43
C TYR A 81 24.17 31.12 -6.44
N ALA A 82 22.88 31.42 -6.33
CA ALA A 82 21.83 30.38 -6.38
C ALA A 82 21.82 29.65 -7.73
N ALA A 83 21.97 30.37 -8.84
CA ALA A 83 22.08 29.77 -10.18
C ALA A 83 23.34 28.93 -10.36
N ALA A 84 24.41 29.19 -9.61
CA ALA A 84 25.63 28.39 -9.57
C ALA A 84 25.55 27.23 -8.56
N GLY A 85 24.45 27.06 -7.83
CA GLY A 85 24.28 26.04 -6.78
C GLY A 85 24.97 26.38 -5.44
N ASN A 86 25.54 27.58 -5.32
CA ASN A 86 26.26 28.06 -4.12
C ASN A 86 25.24 28.61 -3.10
N TRP A 87 24.45 27.72 -2.49
CA TRP A 87 23.31 28.11 -1.66
C TRP A 87 23.68 28.86 -0.40
N GLN A 88 24.84 28.59 0.23
CA GLN A 88 25.34 29.32 1.41
C GLN A 88 25.69 30.76 1.09
N ASP A 89 26.39 30.99 -0.02
CA ASP A 89 26.75 32.35 -0.46
C ASP A 89 25.50 33.14 -0.91
N ALA A 90 24.54 32.42 -1.55
CA ALA A 90 23.25 33.01 -1.93
C ALA A 90 22.47 33.43 -0.68
N GLU A 91 22.36 32.61 0.34
CA GLU A 91 21.72 32.91 1.62
C GLU A 91 22.37 34.15 2.28
N ALA A 92 23.71 34.19 2.36
CA ALA A 92 24.43 35.31 2.93
C ALA A 92 24.15 36.63 2.17
N ALA A 93 24.11 36.57 0.84
CA ALA A 93 23.80 37.71 0.00
C ALA A 93 22.35 38.22 0.18
N PHE A 94 21.36 37.29 0.21
CA PHE A 94 19.96 37.65 0.46
C PHE A 94 19.77 38.26 1.86
N ARG A 95 20.44 37.72 2.90
CA ARG A 95 20.40 38.33 4.23
C ARG A 95 20.96 39.76 4.24
N ARG A 96 22.09 40.00 3.55
CA ARG A 96 22.63 41.37 3.40
C ARG A 96 21.67 42.29 2.67
N ALA A 97 20.94 41.81 1.65
CA ALA A 97 19.89 42.60 1.01
C ALA A 97 18.78 42.97 2.01
N LEU A 98 18.38 42.04 2.87
CA LEU A 98 17.34 42.22 3.88
C LEU A 98 17.80 43.11 5.05
N ASP A 99 19.08 43.11 5.40
CA ASP A 99 19.65 44.04 6.40
C ASP A 99 19.54 45.50 5.92
N ARG A 100 19.59 45.72 4.58
CA ARG A 100 19.44 47.05 3.99
C ARG A 100 17.98 47.42 3.75
N LYS A 101 17.15 46.42 3.43
CA LYS A 101 15.73 46.62 3.17
C LYS A 101 14.93 45.43 3.76
N PRO A 102 14.48 45.53 5.04
CA PRO A 102 13.77 44.46 5.72
C PRO A 102 12.44 44.02 5.07
N ASP A 103 11.79 44.93 4.35
CA ASP A 103 10.54 44.75 3.63
C ASP A 103 10.72 44.34 2.15
N TYR A 104 11.89 43.81 1.79
CA TYR A 104 12.18 43.36 0.43
C TYR A 104 11.59 41.93 0.19
N ALA A 105 10.34 41.89 -0.27
CA ALA A 105 9.59 40.65 -0.46
C ALA A 105 10.30 39.64 -1.40
N GLU A 106 10.92 40.12 -2.48
CA GLU A 106 11.66 39.26 -3.43
C GLU A 106 12.88 38.63 -2.78
N ALA A 107 13.68 39.41 -2.04
CA ALA A 107 14.82 38.85 -1.31
C ALA A 107 14.38 37.82 -0.22
N ARG A 108 13.22 38.03 0.42
CA ARG A 108 12.63 37.06 1.36
C ARG A 108 12.23 35.74 0.66
N TYR A 109 11.61 35.86 -0.52
CA TYR A 109 11.26 34.68 -1.33
C TYR A 109 12.51 33.91 -1.77
N ASN A 110 13.52 34.63 -2.27
CA ASN A 110 14.79 34.05 -2.72
C ASN A 110 15.58 33.42 -1.57
N LEU A 111 15.55 34.02 -0.38
CA LEU A 111 16.11 33.46 0.85
C LEU A 111 15.39 32.13 1.20
N GLY A 112 14.05 32.07 1.07
CA GLY A 112 13.27 30.86 1.25
C GLY A 112 13.72 29.75 0.30
N ASN A 113 13.94 30.08 -0.98
CA ASN A 113 14.44 29.11 -1.97
C ASN A 113 15.84 28.59 -1.60
N ALA A 114 16.76 29.47 -1.19
CA ALA A 114 18.11 29.08 -0.79
C ALA A 114 18.13 28.18 0.46
N LEU A 115 17.30 28.50 1.45
CA LEU A 115 17.14 27.69 2.67
C LEU A 115 16.49 26.33 2.40
N GLN A 116 15.49 26.29 1.51
CA GLN A 116 14.85 25.04 1.07
C GLN A 116 15.86 24.12 0.36
N ALA A 117 16.69 24.68 -0.53
CA ALA A 117 17.74 23.94 -1.22
C ALA A 117 18.79 23.36 -0.26
N GLN A 118 19.04 24.02 0.88
CA GLN A 118 19.89 23.56 1.97
C GLN A 118 19.17 22.59 2.95
N ASN A 119 17.92 22.21 2.66
CA ASN A 119 17.07 21.40 3.53
C ASN A 119 16.78 22.02 4.92
N ASN A 120 16.93 23.35 5.06
CA ASN A 120 16.55 24.08 6.27
C ASN A 120 15.07 24.48 6.17
N LEU A 121 14.21 23.47 6.37
CA LEU A 121 12.77 23.60 6.10
C LEU A 121 12.07 24.61 7.04
N GLU A 122 12.48 24.71 8.31
CA GLU A 122 11.86 25.65 9.25
C GLU A 122 12.14 27.11 8.88
N ALA A 123 13.40 27.42 8.60
CA ALA A 123 13.79 28.76 8.20
C ALA A 123 13.21 29.13 6.82
N ALA A 124 13.12 28.16 5.89
CA ALA A 124 12.50 28.36 4.59
C ALA A 124 11.00 28.73 4.73
N ALA A 125 10.25 27.98 5.53
CA ALA A 125 8.84 28.27 5.81
C ALA A 125 8.66 29.69 6.40
N ALA A 126 9.47 30.06 7.38
CA ALA A 126 9.43 31.40 7.98
C ALA A 126 9.74 32.51 6.96
N ALA A 127 10.71 32.30 6.06
CA ALA A 127 11.05 33.24 5.01
C ALA A 127 9.91 33.41 4.00
N TYR A 128 9.28 32.32 3.54
CA TYR A 128 8.12 32.37 2.64
C TYR A 128 6.89 33.00 3.30
N GLN A 129 6.60 32.68 4.55
CA GLN A 129 5.50 33.30 5.31
C GLN A 129 5.73 34.81 5.42
N HIS A 130 6.97 35.27 5.66
CA HIS A 130 7.29 36.67 5.68
C HIS A 130 7.13 37.31 4.29
N ALA A 131 7.61 36.69 3.22
CA ALA A 131 7.39 37.12 1.87
C ALA A 131 5.90 37.31 1.55
N LEU A 132 5.04 36.40 1.97
CA LEU A 132 3.58 36.46 1.81
C LEU A 132 2.91 37.54 2.66
N ARG A 133 3.46 37.90 3.82
CA ARG A 133 2.97 39.08 4.55
C ARG A 133 3.21 40.37 3.78
N LEU A 134 4.35 40.47 3.06
CA LEU A 134 4.70 41.63 2.24
C LEU A 134 3.99 41.62 0.87
N ARG A 135 3.80 40.44 0.29
CA ARG A 135 3.11 40.25 -1.00
C ARG A 135 2.09 39.08 -0.87
N PRO A 136 0.87 39.34 -0.38
CA PRO A 136 -0.11 38.27 -0.09
C PRO A 136 -0.59 37.48 -1.32
N ASN A 137 -0.48 38.06 -2.52
CA ASN A 137 -1.02 37.50 -3.78
C ASN A 137 0.09 36.90 -4.68
N HIS A 138 1.17 36.37 -4.10
CA HIS A 138 2.24 35.72 -4.86
C HIS A 138 2.06 34.20 -4.87
N ALA A 139 1.47 33.67 -5.94
CA ALA A 139 1.09 32.24 -6.07
C ALA A 139 2.30 31.31 -5.95
N GLU A 140 3.45 31.68 -6.53
CA GLU A 140 4.68 30.90 -6.50
C GLU A 140 5.24 30.76 -5.06
N THR A 141 5.11 31.81 -4.24
CA THR A 141 5.50 31.71 -2.81
C THR A 141 4.55 30.78 -2.05
N CYS A 142 3.24 30.83 -2.33
CA CYS A 142 2.30 29.88 -1.74
C CYS A 142 2.64 28.44 -2.14
N LEU A 143 2.95 28.18 -3.41
CA LEU A 143 3.37 26.87 -3.90
C LEU A 143 4.62 26.37 -3.18
N ASN A 144 5.68 27.18 -3.08
CA ASN A 144 6.92 26.78 -2.44
C ASN A 144 6.74 26.59 -0.92
N LEU A 145 5.94 27.43 -0.26
CA LEU A 145 5.58 27.24 1.14
C LEU A 145 4.84 25.91 1.35
N SER A 146 3.88 25.60 0.48
CA SER A 146 3.13 24.31 0.60
C SER A 146 4.04 23.10 0.40
N ASN A 147 5.04 23.16 -0.50
CA ASN A 147 6.05 22.11 -0.64
C ASN A 147 6.87 21.91 0.65
N VAL A 148 7.28 23.01 1.27
CA VAL A 148 8.06 22.99 2.52
C VAL A 148 7.20 22.45 3.68
N LEU A 149 5.96 22.89 3.81
CA LEU A 149 5.03 22.41 4.84
C LEU A 149 4.73 20.91 4.68
N GLN A 150 4.56 20.45 3.43
CA GLN A 150 4.42 19.01 3.14
C GLN A 150 5.66 18.23 3.58
N ALA A 151 6.87 18.72 3.27
CA ALA A 151 8.12 18.10 3.70
C ALA A 151 8.30 18.08 5.24
N GLN A 152 7.72 19.04 5.96
CA GLN A 152 7.63 19.07 7.42
C GLN A 152 6.55 18.14 8.00
N GLY A 153 5.72 17.50 7.15
CA GLY A 153 4.58 16.70 7.57
C GLY A 153 3.34 17.50 8.02
N LYS A 154 3.34 18.83 7.86
CA LYS A 154 2.23 19.72 8.20
C LYS A 154 1.19 19.75 7.07
N LEU A 155 0.53 18.59 6.86
CA LEU A 155 -0.27 18.34 5.66
C LEU A 155 -1.50 19.25 5.55
N GLU A 156 -2.15 19.63 6.65
CA GLU A 156 -3.32 20.51 6.61
C GLU A 156 -2.93 21.94 6.20
N GLU A 157 -1.87 22.48 6.80
CA GLU A 157 -1.34 23.81 6.43
C GLU A 157 -0.85 23.83 4.97
N ALA A 158 -0.22 22.72 4.53
CA ALA A 158 0.22 22.55 3.14
C ALA A 158 -0.99 22.55 2.17
N LEU A 159 -2.09 21.86 2.55
CA LEU A 159 -3.32 21.80 1.76
C LEU A 159 -3.93 23.19 1.57
N GLU A 160 -4.14 23.95 2.66
CA GLU A 160 -4.69 25.29 2.63
C GLU A 160 -3.82 26.23 1.76
N THR A 161 -2.50 26.13 1.95
CA THR A 161 -1.54 26.98 1.22
C THR A 161 -1.50 26.64 -0.28
N SER A 162 -1.60 25.35 -0.64
CA SER A 162 -1.66 24.90 -2.03
C SER A 162 -2.97 25.34 -2.71
N GLN A 163 -4.11 25.26 -2.00
CA GLN A 163 -5.40 25.75 -2.50
C GLN A 163 -5.36 27.27 -2.72
N ARG A 164 -4.69 28.03 -1.85
CA ARG A 164 -4.47 29.47 -2.03
C ARG A 164 -3.64 29.76 -3.28
N ALA A 165 -2.57 28.97 -3.55
CA ALA A 165 -1.78 29.12 -4.78
C ALA A 165 -2.65 28.94 -6.03
N ILE A 166 -3.54 27.91 -6.02
CA ILE A 166 -4.48 27.62 -7.12
C ILE A 166 -5.52 28.76 -7.28
N ALA A 167 -6.05 29.27 -6.16
CA ALA A 167 -7.01 30.38 -6.21
C ALA A 167 -6.39 31.66 -6.82
N LEU A 168 -5.11 31.92 -6.54
CA LEU A 168 -4.38 33.04 -7.09
C LEU A 168 -4.01 32.85 -8.57
N LYS A 169 -3.69 31.60 -8.97
CA LYS A 169 -3.26 31.26 -10.33
C LYS A 169 -3.81 29.89 -10.73
N PRO A 170 -5.06 29.81 -11.23
CA PRO A 170 -5.75 28.55 -11.53
C PRO A 170 -5.12 27.71 -12.65
N ASP A 171 -4.27 28.30 -13.48
CA ASP A 171 -3.54 27.67 -14.58
C ASP A 171 -2.13 27.19 -14.19
N LEU A 172 -1.75 27.28 -12.92
CA LEU A 172 -0.45 26.83 -12.43
C LEU A 172 -0.44 25.29 -12.26
N ALA A 173 -0.05 24.56 -13.32
CA ALA A 173 0.00 23.10 -13.31
C ALA A 173 0.80 22.52 -12.13
N ALA A 174 1.90 23.17 -11.72
CA ALA A 174 2.72 22.77 -10.59
C ALA A 174 1.94 22.82 -9.25
N ALA A 175 1.02 23.78 -9.07
CA ALA A 175 0.20 23.86 -7.86
C ALA A 175 -0.83 22.72 -7.79
N HIS A 176 -1.42 22.34 -8.92
CA HIS A 176 -2.32 21.18 -8.98
C HIS A 176 -1.58 19.86 -8.75
N ASN A 177 -0.35 19.70 -9.28
CA ASN A 177 0.49 18.54 -9.00
C ASN A 177 0.87 18.48 -7.51
N ASN A 178 1.25 19.59 -6.91
CA ASN A 178 1.54 19.68 -5.49
C ASN A 178 0.31 19.36 -4.62
N LEU A 179 -0.87 19.91 -4.97
CA LEU A 179 -2.13 19.53 -4.31
C LEU A 179 -2.36 18.01 -4.35
N GLY A 180 -2.10 17.39 -5.51
CA GLY A 180 -2.17 15.95 -5.68
C GLY A 180 -1.21 15.20 -4.73
N ASN A 181 0.04 15.67 -4.61
CA ASN A 181 1.04 15.10 -3.69
C ASN A 181 0.59 15.17 -2.23
N ILE A 182 0.04 16.32 -1.80
CA ILE A 182 -0.48 16.52 -0.44
C ILE A 182 -1.67 15.59 -0.18
N LEU A 183 -2.63 15.51 -1.10
CA LEU A 183 -3.80 14.62 -0.99
C LEU A 183 -3.39 13.15 -0.98
N ALA A 184 -2.42 12.76 -1.79
CA ALA A 184 -1.86 11.40 -1.77
C ALA A 184 -1.18 11.08 -0.43
N ALA A 185 -0.43 12.03 0.14
CA ALA A 185 0.16 11.89 1.47
C ALA A 185 -0.91 11.78 2.59
N GLN A 186 -2.10 12.33 2.38
CA GLN A 186 -3.28 12.13 3.23
C GLN A 186 -4.07 10.84 2.90
N ASN A 187 -3.61 9.99 1.95
CA ASN A 187 -4.31 8.83 1.36
C ASN A 187 -5.69 9.14 0.75
N ARG A 188 -5.92 10.37 0.37
CA ARG A 188 -7.11 10.79 -0.38
C ARG A 188 -6.87 10.57 -1.87
N PHE A 189 -6.67 9.30 -2.26
CA PHE A 189 -6.14 8.93 -3.59
C PHE A 189 -7.04 9.38 -4.74
N GLU A 190 -8.36 9.26 -4.62
CA GLU A 190 -9.28 9.72 -5.68
C GLU A 190 -9.20 11.24 -5.88
N ALA A 191 -9.11 12.00 -4.80
CA ALA A 191 -8.92 13.45 -4.87
C ALA A 191 -7.53 13.82 -5.44
N ALA A 192 -6.50 13.05 -5.10
CA ALA A 192 -5.17 13.21 -5.68
C ALA A 192 -5.17 12.96 -7.19
N VAL A 193 -5.82 11.89 -7.66
CA VAL A 193 -6.00 11.59 -9.08
C VAL A 193 -6.68 12.73 -9.82
N ALA A 194 -7.73 13.33 -9.23
CA ALA A 194 -8.40 14.50 -9.81
C ALA A 194 -7.46 15.71 -9.91
N ALA A 195 -6.67 15.99 -8.87
CA ALA A 195 -5.71 17.10 -8.87
C ALA A 195 -4.60 16.90 -9.92
N TYR A 196 -4.00 15.71 -10.01
CA TYR A 196 -3.02 15.38 -11.05
C TYR A 196 -3.63 15.46 -12.46
N SER A 197 -4.86 15.00 -12.63
CA SER A 197 -5.54 15.10 -13.93
C SER A 197 -5.74 16.55 -14.36
N ARG A 198 -6.01 17.46 -13.41
CA ARG A 198 -6.07 18.89 -13.69
C ARG A 198 -4.69 19.45 -14.07
N ALA A 199 -3.61 19.05 -13.37
CA ALA A 199 -2.24 19.43 -13.73
C ALA A 199 -1.90 18.99 -15.17
N LEU A 200 -2.29 17.77 -15.55
CA LEU A 200 -2.06 17.20 -16.88
C LEU A 200 -2.93 17.83 -17.98
N THR A 201 -4.12 18.31 -17.64
CA THR A 201 -4.93 19.12 -18.58
C THR A 201 -4.22 20.44 -18.92
N LEU A 202 -3.54 21.05 -17.94
CA LEU A 202 -2.81 22.30 -18.11
C LEU A 202 -1.43 22.08 -18.78
N ARG A 203 -0.79 20.95 -18.46
CA ARG A 203 0.53 20.58 -19.01
C ARG A 203 0.57 19.08 -19.30
N PRO A 204 0.18 18.62 -20.50
CA PRO A 204 0.06 17.21 -20.85
C PRO A 204 1.36 16.39 -20.81
N ASN A 205 2.52 17.04 -20.96
CA ASN A 205 3.83 16.38 -21.01
C ASN A 205 4.56 16.35 -19.66
N LEU A 206 3.87 16.57 -18.54
CA LEU A 206 4.47 16.57 -17.21
C LEU A 206 4.61 15.08 -16.72
N ALA A 207 5.77 14.49 -17.04
CA ALA A 207 6.07 13.06 -16.71
C ALA A 207 5.89 12.75 -15.21
N GLU A 208 6.26 13.67 -14.33
CA GLU A 208 6.10 13.53 -12.89
C GLU A 208 4.62 13.44 -12.48
N ALA A 209 3.75 14.28 -13.04
CA ALA A 209 2.32 14.23 -12.72
C ALA A 209 1.66 12.94 -13.26
N HIS A 210 2.10 12.43 -14.42
CA HIS A 210 1.68 11.13 -14.92
C HIS A 210 2.10 9.99 -13.99
N HIS A 211 3.35 9.97 -13.53
CA HIS A 211 3.84 8.98 -12.57
C HIS A 211 3.07 9.07 -11.24
N ASN A 212 2.93 10.26 -10.66
CA ASN A 212 2.25 10.48 -9.38
C ASN A 212 0.77 10.08 -9.46
N ARG A 213 0.09 10.38 -10.59
CA ARG A 213 -1.26 9.91 -10.85
C ARG A 213 -1.31 8.38 -10.93
N GLY A 214 -0.36 7.75 -11.60
CA GLY A 214 -0.24 6.31 -11.69
C GLY A 214 -0.08 5.66 -10.32
N LEU A 215 0.78 6.20 -9.49
CA LEU A 215 0.98 5.74 -8.11
C LEU A 215 -0.28 5.91 -7.25
N ALA A 216 -0.98 7.04 -7.38
CA ALA A 216 -2.25 7.27 -6.68
C ALA A 216 -3.36 6.31 -7.14
N LEU A 217 -3.45 6.03 -8.44
CA LEU A 217 -4.37 5.06 -9.02
C LEU A 217 -4.08 3.64 -8.53
N LEU A 218 -2.80 3.25 -8.46
CA LEU A 218 -2.37 1.95 -7.95
C LEU A 218 -2.78 1.78 -6.48
N ASN A 219 -2.56 2.80 -5.66
CA ASN A 219 -2.98 2.81 -4.26
C ASN A 219 -4.51 2.84 -4.08
N ALA A 220 -5.25 3.34 -5.06
CA ALA A 220 -6.71 3.28 -5.13
C ALA A 220 -7.22 1.91 -5.64
N GLY A 221 -6.35 0.97 -6.00
CA GLY A 221 -6.70 -0.35 -6.55
C GLY A 221 -7.12 -0.32 -8.03
N ARG A 222 -6.76 0.73 -8.78
CA ARG A 222 -7.09 0.94 -10.22
C ARG A 222 -5.87 0.66 -11.09
N ALA A 223 -5.40 -0.59 -11.06
CA ALA A 223 -4.11 -0.98 -11.65
C ALA A 223 -4.02 -0.72 -13.16
N ASP A 224 -5.09 -0.99 -13.93
CA ASP A 224 -5.10 -0.78 -15.38
C ASP A 224 -4.93 0.70 -15.75
N GLU A 225 -5.62 1.58 -15.04
CA GLU A 225 -5.50 3.02 -15.24
C GLU A 225 -4.14 3.55 -14.77
N ALA A 226 -3.59 2.95 -13.70
CA ALA A 226 -2.24 3.24 -13.25
C ALA A 226 -1.21 2.90 -14.33
N ALA A 227 -1.33 1.73 -14.97
CA ALA A 227 -0.46 1.32 -16.07
C ALA A 227 -0.52 2.31 -17.24
N VAL A 228 -1.74 2.72 -17.66
CA VAL A 228 -1.90 3.74 -18.71
C VAL A 228 -1.19 5.04 -18.34
N SER A 229 -1.35 5.51 -17.09
CA SER A 229 -0.72 6.75 -16.63
C SER A 229 0.81 6.64 -16.60
N CYS A 230 1.36 5.54 -16.09
CA CYS A 230 2.81 5.32 -16.02
C CYS A 230 3.43 5.13 -17.41
N ARG A 231 2.74 4.52 -18.39
CA ARG A 231 3.20 4.46 -19.78
C ARG A 231 3.38 5.87 -20.37
N GLN A 232 2.47 6.81 -20.06
CA GLN A 232 2.64 8.21 -20.47
C GLN A 232 3.87 8.85 -19.76
N ALA A 233 4.09 8.56 -18.48
CA ALA A 233 5.26 9.07 -17.76
C ALA A 233 6.57 8.66 -18.43
N VAL A 234 6.74 7.36 -18.76
CA VAL A 234 7.95 6.84 -19.40
C VAL A 234 8.06 7.24 -20.87
N SER A 235 6.97 7.53 -21.55
CA SER A 235 7.02 8.08 -22.92
C SER A 235 7.55 9.51 -22.97
N HIS A 236 7.20 10.32 -21.97
CA HIS A 236 7.70 11.70 -21.86
C HIS A 236 9.11 11.78 -21.23
N LYS A 237 9.46 10.80 -20.37
CA LYS A 237 10.78 10.71 -19.73
C LYS A 237 11.28 9.27 -19.75
N PRO A 238 12.02 8.84 -20.81
CA PRO A 238 12.45 7.46 -21.02
C PRO A 238 13.50 6.92 -20.02
N ASP A 239 14.05 7.76 -19.17
CA ASP A 239 14.99 7.44 -18.09
C ASP A 239 14.34 7.48 -16.69
N TYR A 240 13.01 7.52 -16.61
CA TYR A 240 12.29 7.68 -15.35
C TYR A 240 12.11 6.34 -14.62
N ILE A 241 13.13 5.93 -13.86
CA ILE A 241 13.20 4.64 -13.15
C ILE A 241 11.97 4.38 -12.28
N ALA A 242 11.57 5.35 -11.43
CA ALA A 242 10.42 5.19 -10.54
C ALA A 242 9.10 4.93 -11.30
N ALA A 243 8.94 5.53 -12.49
CA ALA A 243 7.76 5.29 -13.32
C ALA A 243 7.75 3.87 -13.93
N TYR A 244 8.93 3.31 -14.30
CA TYR A 244 9.03 1.92 -14.74
C TYR A 244 8.70 0.94 -13.61
N ILE A 245 9.16 1.20 -12.38
CA ILE A 245 8.85 0.37 -11.22
C ILE A 245 7.35 0.38 -10.93
N THR A 246 6.74 1.57 -10.87
CA THR A 246 5.30 1.71 -10.63
C THR A 246 4.47 1.07 -11.75
N LEU A 247 4.92 1.18 -13.01
CA LEU A 247 4.31 0.49 -14.13
C LEU A 247 4.41 -1.03 -13.98
N GLY A 248 5.57 -1.54 -13.60
CA GLY A 248 5.77 -2.96 -13.31
C GLY A 248 4.83 -3.48 -12.21
N HIS A 249 4.67 -2.73 -11.13
CA HIS A 249 3.72 -3.08 -10.05
C HIS A 249 2.26 -3.08 -10.55
N ALA A 250 1.86 -2.08 -11.34
CA ALA A 250 0.51 -2.00 -11.90
C ALA A 250 0.22 -3.18 -12.83
N LEU A 251 1.15 -3.51 -13.72
CA LEU A 251 1.06 -4.63 -14.65
C LEU A 251 1.04 -5.99 -13.94
N THR A 252 1.81 -6.15 -12.86
CA THR A 252 1.75 -7.34 -12.01
C THR A 252 0.35 -7.53 -11.42
N GLN A 253 -0.30 -6.45 -10.95
CA GLN A 253 -1.67 -6.52 -10.43
C GLN A 253 -2.73 -6.77 -11.52
N SER A 254 -2.46 -6.39 -12.77
CA SER A 254 -3.32 -6.67 -13.93
C SER A 254 -2.99 -8.00 -14.63
N ALA A 255 -2.05 -8.78 -14.06
CA ALA A 255 -1.54 -10.04 -14.59
C ALA A 255 -0.88 -9.95 -15.99
N ASP A 256 -0.37 -8.79 -16.38
CA ASP A 256 0.52 -8.66 -17.54
C ASP A 256 1.97 -8.85 -17.10
N THR A 257 2.31 -10.08 -16.77
CA THR A 257 3.62 -10.45 -16.21
C THR A 257 4.76 -10.16 -17.19
N GLU A 258 4.54 -10.36 -18.48
CA GLU A 258 5.58 -10.17 -19.51
C GLU A 258 5.98 -8.69 -19.63
N GLU A 259 5.01 -7.78 -19.73
CA GLU A 259 5.31 -6.34 -19.77
C GLU A 259 5.86 -5.86 -18.41
N ALA A 260 5.37 -6.39 -17.28
CA ALA A 260 5.90 -6.08 -15.96
C ALA A 260 7.40 -6.38 -15.85
N LEU A 261 7.81 -7.57 -16.28
CA LEU A 261 9.22 -7.98 -16.30
C LEU A 261 10.06 -7.08 -17.21
N ARG A 262 9.55 -6.71 -18.40
CA ARG A 262 10.25 -5.74 -19.27
C ARG A 262 10.45 -4.39 -18.59
N CYS A 263 9.46 -3.91 -17.84
CA CYS A 263 9.56 -2.66 -17.11
C CYS A 263 10.61 -2.71 -15.97
N TYR A 264 10.60 -3.77 -15.17
CA TYR A 264 11.64 -3.97 -14.13
C TYR A 264 13.03 -4.11 -14.74
N GLN A 265 13.17 -4.88 -15.84
CA GLN A 265 14.45 -5.03 -16.54
C GLN A 265 14.95 -3.70 -17.11
N ARG A 266 14.05 -2.83 -17.58
CA ARG A 266 14.40 -1.48 -18.01
C ARG A 266 14.89 -0.63 -16.85
N ALA A 267 14.22 -0.69 -15.69
CA ALA A 267 14.66 0.00 -14.48
C ALA A 267 16.07 -0.45 -14.03
N ILE A 268 16.34 -1.76 -14.06
CA ILE A 268 17.67 -2.34 -13.76
C ILE A 268 18.73 -1.90 -14.78
N THR A 269 18.35 -1.79 -16.05
CA THR A 269 19.28 -1.29 -17.10
C THR A 269 19.67 0.17 -16.85
N LEU A 270 18.74 0.98 -16.35
CA LEU A 270 18.96 2.39 -16.02
C LEU A 270 19.74 2.56 -14.70
N ASP A 271 19.47 1.71 -13.72
CA ASP A 271 20.19 1.63 -12.44
C ASP A 271 20.39 0.17 -12.03
N PRO A 272 21.60 -0.39 -12.24
CA PRO A 272 21.92 -1.76 -11.85
C PRO A 272 21.82 -2.03 -10.33
N ASN A 273 21.76 -0.99 -9.50
CA ASN A 273 21.61 -1.10 -8.05
C ASN A 273 20.13 -0.95 -7.59
N CYS A 274 19.19 -0.96 -8.52
CA CYS A 274 17.77 -0.82 -8.20
C CYS A 274 17.20 -2.10 -7.57
N GLY A 275 17.29 -2.22 -6.25
CA GLY A 275 16.82 -3.38 -5.49
C GLY A 275 15.31 -3.63 -5.63
N GLU A 276 14.50 -2.59 -5.73
CA GLU A 276 13.05 -2.72 -5.88
C GLU A 276 12.66 -3.38 -7.22
N ALA A 277 13.35 -3.05 -8.31
CA ALA A 277 13.12 -3.69 -9.59
C ALA A 277 13.62 -5.15 -9.60
N MET A 278 14.77 -5.44 -8.95
CA MET A 278 15.25 -6.82 -8.77
C MET A 278 14.25 -7.67 -7.98
N TRP A 279 13.71 -7.12 -6.90
CA TRP A 279 12.67 -7.77 -6.10
C TRP A 279 11.39 -8.01 -6.90
N GLY A 280 10.95 -7.01 -7.69
CA GLY A 280 9.81 -7.11 -8.60
C GLY A 280 9.98 -8.23 -9.63
N CYS A 281 11.17 -8.39 -10.22
CA CYS A 281 11.48 -9.49 -11.14
C CYS A 281 11.32 -10.87 -10.50
N ALA A 282 11.60 -11.00 -9.21
CA ALA A 282 11.49 -12.28 -8.51
C ALA A 282 10.02 -12.65 -8.19
N VAL A 283 9.19 -11.67 -7.84
CA VAL A 283 7.82 -11.92 -7.34
C VAL A 283 6.76 -11.85 -8.46
N ALA A 284 6.93 -10.99 -9.45
CA ALA A 284 5.94 -10.79 -10.53
C ALA A 284 5.57 -12.07 -11.32
N PRO A 285 6.45 -13.08 -11.48
CA PRO A 285 6.08 -14.33 -12.14
C PRO A 285 5.10 -15.23 -11.38
N ILE A 286 4.81 -14.94 -10.11
CA ILE A 286 3.82 -15.73 -9.34
C ILE A 286 2.42 -15.43 -9.89
N PRO A 287 1.70 -16.41 -10.47
CA PRO A 287 0.41 -16.15 -11.10
C PRO A 287 -0.67 -15.83 -10.04
N ILE A 288 -1.46 -14.77 -10.27
CA ILE A 288 -2.62 -14.45 -9.45
C ILE A 288 -3.73 -15.49 -9.64
N VAL A 289 -4.12 -15.74 -10.89
CA VAL A 289 -5.04 -16.80 -11.29
C VAL A 289 -4.30 -17.71 -12.27
N CYS A 290 -4.08 -18.96 -11.90
CA CYS A 290 -3.44 -19.93 -12.80
C CYS A 290 -4.33 -20.27 -13.98
N GLY A 291 -3.74 -20.35 -15.16
CA GLY A 291 -4.39 -20.75 -16.40
C GLY A 291 -4.42 -22.28 -16.59
N SER A 292 -3.51 -23.02 -15.92
CA SER A 292 -3.39 -24.46 -16.07
C SER A 292 -2.85 -25.13 -14.81
N VAL A 293 -3.07 -26.46 -14.69
CA VAL A 293 -2.53 -27.30 -13.62
C VAL A 293 -1.00 -27.29 -13.61
N VAL A 294 -0.37 -27.25 -14.77
CA VAL A 294 1.10 -27.21 -14.90
C VAL A 294 1.63 -25.91 -14.29
N GLU A 295 1.04 -24.79 -14.62
CA GLU A 295 1.42 -23.48 -14.07
C GLU A 295 1.23 -23.43 -12.55
N SER A 296 0.12 -23.96 -12.03
CA SER A 296 -0.14 -24.00 -10.60
C SER A 296 0.91 -24.83 -9.84
N LYS A 297 1.21 -26.03 -10.32
CA LYS A 297 2.20 -26.92 -9.71
C LYS A 297 3.64 -26.39 -9.79
N ALA A 298 3.98 -25.70 -10.87
CA ALA A 298 5.31 -25.12 -11.07
C ALA A 298 5.54 -23.79 -10.33
N ALA A 299 4.51 -23.14 -9.80
CA ALA A 299 4.61 -21.75 -9.27
C ALA A 299 5.68 -21.62 -8.16
N ALA A 300 5.77 -22.54 -7.22
CA ALA A 300 6.74 -22.49 -6.13
C ALA A 300 8.18 -22.73 -6.63
N GLU A 301 8.38 -23.65 -7.58
CA GLU A 301 9.69 -23.93 -8.20
C GLU A 301 10.14 -22.75 -9.06
N THR A 302 9.26 -22.18 -9.87
CA THR A 302 9.53 -21.01 -10.69
C THR A 302 9.95 -19.83 -9.81
N PHE A 303 9.21 -19.55 -8.73
CA PHE A 303 9.59 -18.53 -7.77
C PHE A 303 10.96 -18.85 -7.13
N GLY A 304 11.23 -20.11 -6.80
CA GLY A 304 12.51 -20.55 -6.26
C GLY A 304 13.71 -20.19 -7.15
N GLY A 305 13.60 -20.42 -8.46
CA GLY A 305 14.65 -20.03 -9.42
C GLY A 305 14.87 -18.51 -9.51
N HIS A 306 13.81 -17.73 -9.45
CA HIS A 306 13.93 -16.26 -9.38
C HIS A 306 14.50 -15.78 -8.05
N LEU A 307 14.15 -16.45 -6.96
CA LEU A 307 14.70 -16.17 -5.63
C LEU A 307 16.21 -16.46 -5.57
N ASP A 308 16.69 -17.52 -6.24
CA ASP A 308 18.12 -17.81 -6.32
C ASP A 308 18.90 -16.67 -6.97
N THR A 309 18.36 -16.13 -8.05
CA THR A 309 18.92 -14.95 -8.74
C THR A 309 18.96 -13.74 -7.81
N LEU A 310 17.88 -13.51 -7.05
CA LEU A 310 17.78 -12.40 -6.11
C LEU A 310 18.77 -12.54 -4.94
N VAL A 311 18.92 -13.75 -4.38
CA VAL A 311 19.89 -14.06 -3.31
C VAL A 311 21.33 -13.83 -3.80
N GLN A 312 21.67 -14.31 -5.02
CA GLN A 312 22.98 -14.08 -5.59
C GLN A 312 23.27 -12.59 -5.79
N TRP A 313 22.29 -11.84 -6.30
CA TRP A 313 22.42 -10.39 -6.48
C TRP A 313 22.59 -9.67 -5.14
N SER A 314 21.81 -10.01 -4.11
CA SER A 314 21.92 -9.47 -2.75
C SER A 314 23.32 -9.68 -2.17
N GLY A 315 23.93 -10.85 -2.36
CA GLY A 315 25.29 -11.13 -1.91
C GLY A 315 26.33 -10.16 -2.47
N ALA A 316 26.12 -9.66 -3.69
CA ALA A 316 26.97 -8.63 -4.30
C ALA A 316 26.58 -7.19 -3.89
N HIS A 317 25.35 -6.98 -3.39
CA HIS A 317 24.77 -5.67 -3.09
C HIS A 317 24.07 -5.64 -1.71
N PRO A 318 24.79 -5.90 -0.61
CA PRO A 318 24.18 -6.08 0.72
C PRO A 318 23.40 -4.84 1.18
N GLY A 319 22.19 -5.06 1.70
CA GLY A 319 21.27 -4.03 2.17
C GLY A 319 20.52 -3.25 1.08
N LYS A 320 20.77 -3.52 -0.19
CA LYS A 320 20.08 -2.81 -1.30
C LYS A 320 18.66 -3.27 -1.54
N LEU A 321 18.27 -4.45 -1.05
CA LEU A 321 16.91 -4.96 -1.13
C LEU A 321 16.04 -4.49 0.05
N GLY A 322 16.62 -4.00 1.14
CA GLY A 322 15.90 -3.78 2.39
C GLY A 322 14.72 -2.81 2.30
N GLU A 323 14.77 -1.82 1.41
CA GLU A 323 13.63 -0.93 1.16
C GLU A 323 12.49 -1.61 0.39
N ALA A 324 12.80 -2.62 -0.42
CA ALA A 324 11.82 -3.39 -1.20
C ALA A 324 11.08 -4.43 -0.36
N VAL A 325 11.67 -4.84 0.79
CA VAL A 325 11.04 -5.82 1.69
C VAL A 325 9.66 -5.34 2.14
N GLY A 326 8.67 -6.18 1.97
CA GLY A 326 7.28 -5.91 2.29
C GLY A 326 6.47 -5.24 1.18
N ARG A 327 7.09 -4.50 0.24
CA ARG A 327 6.36 -3.79 -0.83
C ARG A 327 5.64 -4.74 -1.79
N VAL A 328 6.31 -5.79 -2.23
CA VAL A 328 5.74 -6.87 -3.01
C VAL A 328 6.11 -8.18 -2.34
N GLN A 329 5.12 -9.02 -2.05
CA GLN A 329 5.29 -10.26 -1.30
C GLN A 329 4.84 -11.46 -2.16
N PRO A 330 5.37 -12.66 -1.93
CA PRO A 330 4.96 -13.87 -2.65
C PRO A 330 3.58 -14.38 -2.19
N PHE A 331 2.65 -13.47 -1.97
CA PHE A 331 1.32 -13.67 -1.38
C PHE A 331 0.52 -14.80 -2.04
N TYR A 332 0.54 -14.83 -3.37
CA TYR A 332 -0.28 -15.79 -4.13
C TYR A 332 0.28 -17.22 -4.13
N LEU A 333 1.49 -17.48 -3.60
CA LEU A 333 1.96 -18.83 -3.37
C LEU A 333 1.09 -19.58 -2.34
N ALA A 334 0.52 -18.86 -1.36
CA ALA A 334 -0.42 -19.43 -0.40
C ALA A 334 -1.65 -20.07 -1.06
N TYR A 335 -2.00 -19.64 -2.27
CA TYR A 335 -3.18 -20.12 -2.99
C TYR A 335 -2.91 -21.33 -3.87
N ARG A 336 -1.67 -21.84 -3.84
CA ARG A 336 -1.28 -23.05 -4.59
C ARG A 336 -1.38 -24.29 -3.73
N PRO A 337 -1.69 -25.45 -4.31
CA PRO A 337 -1.86 -26.70 -3.53
C PRO A 337 -0.53 -27.25 -3.01
N SER A 338 0.59 -26.88 -3.64
CA SER A 338 1.94 -27.36 -3.28
C SER A 338 2.43 -26.81 -1.95
N ASP A 339 3.35 -27.54 -1.31
CA ASP A 339 4.10 -27.06 -0.16
C ASP A 339 5.10 -25.99 -0.61
N ALA A 340 4.96 -24.80 -0.04
CA ALA A 340 5.85 -23.66 -0.30
C ALA A 340 6.80 -23.37 0.88
N THR A 341 6.78 -24.16 1.95
CA THR A 341 7.55 -23.92 3.19
C THR A 341 9.04 -23.70 2.91
N ALA A 342 9.68 -24.59 2.15
CA ALA A 342 11.11 -24.50 1.87
C ALA A 342 11.50 -23.22 1.09
N VAL A 343 10.73 -22.83 0.08
CA VAL A 343 11.01 -21.62 -0.71
C VAL A 343 10.68 -20.35 0.08
N LEU A 344 9.62 -20.36 0.88
CA LEU A 344 9.26 -19.24 1.75
C LEU A 344 10.27 -19.06 2.89
N SER A 345 10.88 -20.13 3.41
CA SER A 345 11.94 -20.07 4.41
C SER A 345 13.16 -19.32 3.89
N ARG A 346 13.58 -19.62 2.65
CA ARG A 346 14.68 -18.92 1.98
C ARG A 346 14.34 -17.45 1.70
N TYR A 347 13.09 -17.18 1.30
CA TYR A 347 12.59 -15.82 1.15
C TYR A 347 12.61 -15.05 2.47
N GLY A 348 12.14 -15.67 3.57
CA GLY A 348 12.11 -15.09 4.91
C GLY A 348 13.52 -14.75 5.43
N ASP A 349 14.49 -15.63 5.20
CA ASP A 349 15.91 -15.40 5.56
C ASP A 349 16.47 -14.19 4.80
N LEU A 350 16.27 -14.13 3.48
CA LEU A 350 16.67 -12.98 2.66
C LEU A 350 16.00 -11.69 3.13
N ALA A 351 14.68 -11.71 3.30
CA ALA A 351 13.90 -10.53 3.71
C ALA A 351 14.38 -9.98 5.06
N SER A 352 14.59 -10.85 6.06
CA SER A 352 15.03 -10.42 7.40
C SER A 352 16.48 -9.92 7.37
N THR A 353 17.36 -10.55 6.61
CA THR A 353 18.77 -10.13 6.46
C THR A 353 18.85 -8.74 5.84
N GLU A 354 18.18 -8.54 4.72
CA GLU A 354 18.21 -7.29 3.97
C GLU A 354 17.50 -6.15 4.71
N ALA A 355 16.34 -6.42 5.31
CA ALA A 355 15.64 -5.43 6.14
C ALA A 355 16.49 -4.99 7.34
N THR A 356 17.14 -5.94 8.03
CA THR A 356 18.00 -5.64 9.18
C THR A 356 19.23 -4.83 8.78
N ALA A 357 19.86 -5.16 7.66
CA ALA A 357 21.02 -4.43 7.14
C ALA A 357 20.67 -2.97 6.75
N TYR A 358 19.47 -2.77 6.21
CA TYR A 358 19.00 -1.47 5.74
C TYR A 358 18.48 -0.59 6.88
N TRP A 359 17.53 -1.10 7.68
CA TRP A 359 16.83 -0.33 8.71
C TRP A 359 17.61 -0.22 10.04
N LYS A 360 18.53 -1.16 10.30
CA LYS A 360 19.39 -1.22 11.50
C LYS A 360 18.60 -1.02 12.79
N PRO A 361 17.63 -1.89 13.10
CA PRO A 361 16.85 -1.77 14.33
C PRO A 361 17.76 -1.88 15.57
N PRO A 362 17.42 -1.22 16.69
CA PRO A 362 18.16 -1.40 17.93
C PRO A 362 18.04 -2.84 18.44
N ALA A 363 18.99 -3.28 19.22
CA ALA A 363 18.92 -4.57 19.90
C ALA A 363 17.71 -4.63 20.83
N VAL A 364 17.01 -5.75 20.80
CA VAL A 364 15.85 -6.01 21.65
C VAL A 364 16.32 -6.66 22.96
N ALA A 365 15.80 -6.19 24.11
CA ALA A 365 16.09 -6.77 25.41
C ALA A 365 15.51 -8.19 25.55
N ASP A 366 16.10 -9.00 26.42
CA ASP A 366 15.61 -10.34 26.72
C ASP A 366 14.24 -10.34 27.40
N ARG A 367 13.46 -11.44 27.23
CA ARG A 367 12.10 -11.61 27.77
C ARG A 367 11.98 -11.38 29.28
N GLY A 368 13.03 -11.64 30.04
CA GLY A 368 13.07 -11.45 31.50
C GLY A 368 13.30 -10.01 31.98
N SER A 369 13.65 -9.10 31.08
CA SER A 369 13.97 -7.70 31.44
C SER A 369 12.77 -6.79 31.31
N ARG A 370 11.97 -6.64 32.39
CA ARG A 370 10.80 -5.75 32.45
C ARG A 370 10.90 -4.79 33.62
N PRO A 371 11.80 -3.82 33.63
CA PRO A 371 11.91 -2.92 34.74
C PRO A 371 10.63 -2.10 34.95
N GLY A 372 9.93 -2.34 36.07
CA GLY A 372 8.86 -1.48 36.58
C GLY A 372 7.49 -1.64 35.87
N ARG A 373 7.19 -2.80 35.28
CA ARG A 373 5.87 -3.06 34.66
C ARG A 373 5.19 -4.29 35.24
N ASP A 374 3.94 -4.13 35.65
CA ASP A 374 3.08 -5.21 36.15
C ASP A 374 2.29 -5.88 35.00
N ARG A 375 2.08 -5.19 33.89
CA ARG A 375 1.29 -5.68 32.72
C ARG A 375 2.18 -6.01 31.53
N ILE A 376 1.80 -7.04 30.77
CA ILE A 376 2.41 -7.37 29.48
C ILE A 376 1.92 -6.39 28.43
N ARG A 377 2.83 -5.67 27.77
CA ARG A 377 2.49 -4.74 26.68
C ARG A 377 2.47 -5.47 25.35
N ILE A 378 1.29 -5.50 24.73
CA ILE A 378 1.05 -6.10 23.43
C ILE A 378 0.90 -5.00 22.40
N ALA A 379 1.82 -4.93 21.44
CA ALA A 379 1.67 -4.12 20.25
C ALA A 379 0.94 -4.92 19.16
N VAL A 380 -0.22 -4.47 18.74
CA VAL A 380 -0.92 -5.01 17.56
C VAL A 380 -0.54 -4.15 16.36
N VAL A 381 0.08 -4.76 15.35
CA VAL A 381 0.51 -4.05 14.13
C VAL A 381 -0.30 -4.56 12.95
N SER A 382 -1.14 -3.70 12.34
CA SER A 382 -2.01 -4.09 11.22
C SER A 382 -2.49 -2.88 10.42
N GLY A 383 -2.61 -3.04 9.10
CA GLY A 383 -3.27 -2.09 8.20
C GLY A 383 -4.81 -2.23 8.16
N HIS A 384 -5.40 -3.16 8.91
CA HIS A 384 -6.76 -3.62 8.70
C HIS A 384 -7.72 -3.41 9.88
N VAL A 385 -7.43 -2.45 10.77
CA VAL A 385 -8.34 -2.06 11.87
C VAL A 385 -9.46 -1.19 11.29
N ARG A 386 -10.40 -1.82 10.58
CA ARG A 386 -11.49 -1.13 9.88
C ARG A 386 -12.70 -2.03 9.67
N GLN A 387 -13.88 -1.41 9.54
CA GLN A 387 -15.14 -2.09 9.27
C GLN A 387 -15.06 -2.98 8.02
N ARG A 388 -15.69 -4.14 8.08
CA ARG A 388 -15.85 -5.09 6.97
C ARG A 388 -14.53 -5.70 6.45
N HIS A 389 -13.47 -5.64 7.23
CA HIS A 389 -12.24 -6.36 6.90
C HIS A 389 -12.17 -7.67 7.68
N PRO A 390 -11.89 -8.83 7.02
CA PRO A 390 -11.86 -10.15 7.68
C PRO A 390 -10.93 -10.22 8.90
N VAL A 391 -9.74 -9.67 8.79
CA VAL A 391 -8.75 -9.64 9.89
C VAL A 391 -9.30 -8.90 11.10
N TRP A 392 -10.00 -7.79 10.88
CA TRP A 392 -10.63 -7.03 11.95
C TRP A 392 -11.79 -7.80 12.58
N GLU A 393 -12.76 -8.21 11.77
CA GLU A 393 -14.00 -8.81 12.26
C GLU A 393 -13.77 -10.17 12.93
N ILE A 394 -12.81 -10.94 12.43
CA ILE A 394 -12.60 -12.34 12.86
C ILE A 394 -11.49 -12.43 13.93
N ILE A 395 -10.38 -11.70 13.78
CA ILE A 395 -9.20 -11.91 14.62
C ILE A 395 -9.06 -10.81 15.68
N LEU A 396 -9.08 -9.54 15.28
CA LEU A 396 -8.65 -8.46 16.16
C LEU A 396 -9.75 -7.95 17.08
N ARG A 397 -10.97 -7.79 16.57
CA ARG A 397 -12.03 -7.12 17.31
C ARG A 397 -12.36 -7.82 18.62
N GLY A 398 -12.55 -9.15 18.57
CA GLY A 398 -12.79 -9.95 19.77
C GLY A 398 -11.60 -9.99 20.71
N LEU A 399 -10.39 -10.09 20.16
CA LEU A 399 -9.17 -10.07 20.95
C LEU A 399 -9.06 -8.74 21.76
N ILE A 400 -9.23 -7.59 21.10
CA ILE A 400 -9.16 -6.27 21.76
C ILE A 400 -10.28 -6.09 22.78
N ALA A 401 -11.50 -6.59 22.48
CA ALA A 401 -12.64 -6.46 23.37
C ALA A 401 -12.52 -7.26 24.68
N HIS A 402 -11.82 -8.40 24.64
CA HIS A 402 -11.89 -9.39 25.72
C HIS A 402 -10.55 -9.70 26.39
N LEU A 403 -9.41 -9.17 25.92
CA LEU A 403 -8.15 -9.25 26.67
C LEU A 403 -8.30 -8.58 28.05
N ASP A 404 -7.79 -9.25 29.10
CA ASP A 404 -7.84 -8.72 30.47
C ASP A 404 -6.98 -7.45 30.63
N PRO A 405 -7.57 -6.25 30.78
CA PRO A 405 -6.82 -5.02 30.89
C PRO A 405 -6.02 -4.85 32.17
N GLN A 406 -6.25 -5.72 33.17
CA GLN A 406 -5.44 -5.73 34.41
C GLN A 406 -4.09 -6.41 34.16
N GLN A 407 -4.02 -7.38 33.24
CA GLN A 407 -2.82 -8.14 32.94
C GLN A 407 -2.11 -7.68 31.67
N PHE A 408 -2.86 -7.12 30.72
CA PHE A 408 -2.36 -6.77 29.39
C PHE A 408 -2.60 -5.29 29.08
N GLU A 409 -1.59 -4.64 28.53
CA GLU A 409 -1.66 -3.28 28.00
C GLU A 409 -1.60 -3.35 26.47
N VAL A 410 -2.72 -3.10 25.79
CA VAL A 410 -2.79 -3.17 24.34
C VAL A 410 -2.46 -1.82 23.72
N VAL A 411 -1.53 -1.79 22.78
CA VAL A 411 -1.18 -0.65 21.94
C VAL A 411 -1.42 -1.04 20.48
N VAL A 412 -2.22 -0.28 19.76
CA VAL A 412 -2.49 -0.53 18.33
C VAL A 412 -1.67 0.41 17.46
N TYR A 413 -0.94 -0.16 16.51
CA TYR A 413 -0.25 0.53 15.43
C TYR A 413 -0.98 0.23 14.12
N HIS A 414 -1.92 1.12 13.77
CA HIS A 414 -2.72 0.99 12.55
C HIS A 414 -2.02 1.67 11.38
N THR A 415 -1.43 0.88 10.48
CA THR A 415 -0.56 1.34 9.39
C THR A 415 -1.31 2.03 8.25
N ALA A 416 -2.63 1.89 8.18
CA ALA A 416 -3.47 2.55 7.16
C ALA A 416 -4.08 3.88 7.65
N ALA A 417 -4.52 4.69 6.66
CA ALA A 417 -5.14 6.00 6.94
C ALA A 417 -6.65 5.92 7.19
N ALA A 418 -7.30 4.84 6.76
CA ALA A 418 -8.76 4.73 6.81
C ALA A 418 -9.26 4.86 8.26
N VAL A 419 -10.25 5.71 8.48
CA VAL A 419 -10.94 5.91 9.76
C VAL A 419 -12.41 5.66 9.52
N ASP A 420 -12.97 4.76 10.31
CA ASP A 420 -14.41 4.47 10.35
C ASP A 420 -14.89 4.27 11.79
N GLU A 421 -16.14 3.87 11.98
CA GLU A 421 -16.72 3.64 13.30
C GLU A 421 -15.95 2.58 14.10
N GLU A 422 -15.51 1.49 13.45
CA GLU A 422 -14.75 0.42 14.09
C GLU A 422 -13.34 0.86 14.47
N THR A 423 -12.68 1.68 13.64
CA THR A 423 -11.39 2.30 13.99
C THR A 423 -11.53 3.20 15.22
N ASN A 424 -12.63 3.99 15.29
CA ASN A 424 -12.90 4.87 16.43
C ASN A 424 -13.25 4.07 17.69
N TRP A 425 -14.01 2.99 17.54
CA TRP A 425 -14.31 2.06 18.63
C TRP A 425 -13.02 1.45 19.17
N ALA A 426 -12.14 0.91 18.31
CA ALA A 426 -10.85 0.34 18.71
C ALA A 426 -9.98 1.33 19.49
N ARG A 427 -9.97 2.60 19.05
CA ARG A 427 -9.23 3.68 19.75
C ARG A 427 -9.69 3.87 21.20
N GLY A 428 -10.98 3.68 21.47
CA GLY A 428 -11.56 3.77 22.81
C GLY A 428 -11.31 2.55 23.71
N GLN A 429 -10.85 1.41 23.13
CA GLN A 429 -10.66 0.15 23.88
C GLN A 429 -9.20 -0.10 24.31
N VAL A 430 -8.23 0.63 23.76
CA VAL A 430 -6.80 0.34 23.95
C VAL A 430 -6.07 1.47 24.67
N ALA A 431 -4.97 1.15 25.31
CA ALA A 431 -4.17 2.12 26.07
C ALA A 431 -3.58 3.22 25.17
N ARG A 432 -3.19 2.88 23.96
CA ARG A 432 -2.68 3.81 22.94
C ARG A 432 -3.06 3.33 21.54
N PHE A 433 -3.48 4.26 20.69
CA PHE A 433 -3.78 4.01 19.29
C PHE A 433 -2.95 4.95 18.41
N VAL A 434 -1.99 4.41 17.67
CA VAL A 434 -1.14 5.14 16.73
C VAL A 434 -1.59 4.83 15.33
N GLN A 435 -1.87 5.85 14.53
CA GLN A 435 -2.45 5.67 13.20
C GLN A 435 -1.77 6.56 12.17
N GLY A 436 -1.91 6.15 10.92
CA GLY A 436 -1.65 6.95 9.73
C GLY A 436 -0.67 6.30 8.76
N PRO A 437 -0.64 6.83 7.54
CA PRO A 437 0.34 6.42 6.55
C PRO A 437 1.70 7.01 6.94
N LYS A 438 2.53 6.22 7.57
CA LYS A 438 3.89 6.62 7.93
C LYS A 438 4.90 5.76 7.18
N PRO A 439 6.05 6.29 6.78
CA PRO A 439 7.15 5.48 6.28
C PRO A 439 7.58 4.42 7.30
N VAL A 440 8.09 3.27 6.83
CA VAL A 440 8.57 2.17 7.69
C VAL A 440 9.53 2.66 8.76
N LYS A 441 10.44 3.59 8.43
CA LYS A 441 11.37 4.19 9.40
C LYS A 441 10.67 4.86 10.58
N VAL A 442 9.55 5.53 10.33
CA VAL A 442 8.78 6.21 11.38
C VAL A 442 8.01 5.19 12.21
N TRP A 443 7.42 4.18 11.59
CA TRP A 443 6.78 3.07 12.30
C TRP A 443 7.77 2.32 13.19
N LEU A 444 8.96 2.02 12.66
CA LEU A 444 10.04 1.42 13.43
C LEU A 444 10.36 2.22 14.71
N ALA A 445 10.55 3.54 14.57
CA ALA A 445 10.84 4.41 15.70
C ALA A 445 9.69 4.44 16.74
N GLU A 446 8.44 4.51 16.28
CA GLU A 446 7.25 4.51 17.15
C GLU A 446 7.10 3.19 17.94
N ILE A 447 7.29 2.05 17.27
CA ILE A 447 7.20 0.73 17.90
C ILE A 447 8.33 0.54 18.92
N VAL A 448 9.56 0.86 18.54
CA VAL A 448 10.73 0.77 19.43
C VAL A 448 10.57 1.69 20.63
N HIS A 449 10.10 2.92 20.43
CA HIS A 449 9.80 3.85 21.54
C HIS A 449 8.70 3.31 22.46
N GLY A 450 7.72 2.59 21.91
CA GLY A 450 6.65 1.95 22.67
C GLY A 450 7.13 0.81 23.57
N GLN A 451 8.31 0.25 23.32
CA GLN A 451 8.91 -0.86 24.04
C GLN A 451 7.91 -2.02 24.30
N PRO A 452 7.35 -2.66 23.26
CA PRO A 452 6.44 -3.77 23.45
C PRO A 452 7.16 -5.01 24.01
N ASP A 453 6.49 -5.77 24.86
CA ASP A 453 6.93 -7.10 25.28
C ASP A 453 6.59 -8.12 24.19
N VAL A 454 5.43 -7.94 23.57
CA VAL A 454 4.89 -8.77 22.48
C VAL A 454 4.51 -7.90 21.31
N ILE A 455 4.85 -8.32 20.08
CA ILE A 455 4.20 -7.81 18.88
C ILE A 455 3.31 -8.92 18.32
N PHE A 456 2.05 -8.58 18.06
CA PHE A 456 1.10 -9.44 17.37
C PHE A 456 0.78 -8.87 15.99
N TYR A 457 1.14 -9.63 14.97
CA TYR A 457 0.78 -9.41 13.58
C TYR A 457 -0.41 -10.33 13.24
N PRO A 458 -1.65 -9.83 13.19
CA PRO A 458 -2.83 -10.68 12.95
C PRO A 458 -2.83 -11.33 11.56
N GLU A 459 -2.13 -10.68 10.63
CA GLU A 459 -1.91 -11.14 9.26
C GLU A 459 -0.55 -10.62 8.74
N LEU A 460 0.07 -11.39 7.86
CA LEU A 460 1.25 -10.98 7.11
C LEU A 460 1.04 -11.28 5.63
N GLY A 461 1.51 -10.37 4.76
CA GLY A 461 1.34 -10.52 3.32
C GLY A 461 0.34 -9.57 2.69
N MET A 462 -0.59 -8.96 3.46
CA MET A 462 -1.63 -8.07 2.95
C MET A 462 -1.27 -6.58 3.00
N ASP A 463 -0.38 -6.18 3.92
CA ASP A 463 0.06 -4.80 4.13
C ASP A 463 1.57 -4.70 3.98
N PRO A 464 2.09 -3.81 3.11
CA PRO A 464 3.52 -3.65 2.90
C PRO A 464 4.30 -3.25 4.17
N ASN A 465 3.73 -2.39 5.01
CA ASN A 465 4.39 -1.93 6.23
C ASN A 465 4.48 -3.07 7.28
N THR A 466 3.41 -3.86 7.43
CA THR A 466 3.43 -5.02 8.35
C THR A 466 4.47 -6.04 7.90
N GLY A 467 4.58 -6.32 6.60
CA GLY A 467 5.60 -7.22 6.05
C GLY A 467 7.03 -6.74 6.30
N ALA A 468 7.31 -5.45 6.08
CA ALA A 468 8.63 -4.85 6.32
C ALA A 468 9.00 -4.84 7.82
N LEU A 469 8.04 -4.51 8.69
CA LEU A 469 8.25 -4.47 10.15
C LEU A 469 8.40 -5.89 10.73
N ALA A 470 7.64 -6.85 10.23
CA ALA A 470 7.71 -8.23 10.68
C ALA A 470 9.04 -8.91 10.32
N ALA A 471 9.69 -8.50 9.23
CA ALA A 471 11.02 -8.97 8.87
C ALA A 471 12.12 -8.55 9.87
N LEU A 472 11.82 -7.61 10.79
CA LEU A 472 12.73 -7.08 11.81
C LEU A 472 12.42 -7.68 13.20
N ARG A 473 13.44 -7.84 14.03
CA ARG A 473 13.25 -8.16 15.46
C ARG A 473 13.00 -6.87 16.24
N LEU A 474 11.75 -6.63 16.67
CA LEU A 474 11.32 -5.38 17.32
C LEU A 474 10.78 -5.60 18.73
N ALA A 475 10.55 -6.85 19.14
CA ALA A 475 10.10 -7.21 20.48
C ALA A 475 10.70 -8.56 20.90
N PRO A 476 10.76 -8.84 22.23
CA PRO A 476 11.22 -10.11 22.78
C PRO A 476 10.40 -11.32 22.28
N LEU A 477 9.11 -11.12 22.03
CA LEU A 477 8.21 -12.12 21.46
C LEU A 477 7.44 -11.53 20.28
N GLN A 478 7.55 -12.14 19.11
CA GLN A 478 6.78 -11.75 17.93
C GLN A 478 5.90 -12.92 17.48
N ILE A 479 4.63 -12.63 17.24
CA ILE A 479 3.59 -13.61 16.97
C ILE A 479 2.88 -13.24 15.68
N ALA A 480 2.73 -14.19 14.76
CA ALA A 480 1.84 -14.07 13.61
C ALA A 480 0.51 -14.79 13.87
N GLY A 481 -0.59 -14.19 13.41
CA GLY A 481 -1.91 -14.80 13.40
C GLY A 481 -2.24 -15.43 12.04
N TRP A 482 -3.25 -16.29 12.01
CA TRP A 482 -3.67 -16.98 10.79
C TRP A 482 -4.55 -16.16 9.82
N GLY A 483 -4.57 -14.83 9.94
CA GLY A 483 -5.29 -13.96 9.00
C GLY A 483 -4.83 -14.10 7.55
N HIS A 484 -3.58 -14.50 7.35
CA HIS A 484 -3.09 -15.12 6.13
C HIS A 484 -2.68 -16.56 6.47
N PRO A 485 -3.43 -17.58 6.03
CA PRO A 485 -3.34 -18.93 6.60
C PRO A 485 -2.20 -19.77 5.99
N ILE A 486 -0.98 -19.26 6.09
CA ILE A 486 0.28 -19.91 5.74
C ILE A 486 1.36 -19.44 6.71
N THR A 487 2.38 -20.27 6.95
CA THR A 487 3.58 -19.87 7.69
C THR A 487 4.20 -18.59 7.13
N THR A 488 4.76 -17.74 7.98
CA THR A 488 5.44 -16.52 7.54
C THR A 488 6.86 -16.81 7.07
N GLU A 489 7.46 -17.89 7.61
CA GLU A 489 8.85 -18.31 7.43
C GLU A 489 9.90 -17.20 7.77
N LEU A 490 9.47 -16.16 8.47
CA LEU A 490 10.36 -15.10 8.92
C LEU A 490 11.10 -15.53 10.21
N PRO A 491 12.45 -15.48 10.25
CA PRO A 491 13.21 -15.84 11.46
C PRO A 491 12.96 -14.90 12.64
N SER A 492 12.35 -13.75 12.40
CA SER A 492 11.96 -12.75 13.40
C SER A 492 10.65 -13.11 14.12
N ILE A 493 9.85 -14.03 13.60
CA ILE A 493 8.57 -14.46 14.21
C ILE A 493 8.78 -15.73 15.03
N ASP A 494 8.40 -15.68 16.30
CA ASP A 494 8.60 -16.80 17.23
C ASP A 494 7.45 -17.79 17.23
N TRP A 495 6.20 -17.27 17.19
CA TRP A 495 4.99 -18.07 17.27
C TRP A 495 4.07 -17.80 16.08
N PHE A 496 3.43 -18.90 15.61
CA PHE A 496 2.27 -18.80 14.75
C PHE A 496 1.03 -19.20 15.55
N ALA A 497 0.14 -18.24 15.84
CA ALA A 497 -1.11 -18.46 16.56
C ALA A 497 -2.17 -18.99 15.59
N SER A 498 -2.47 -20.28 15.70
CA SER A 498 -3.46 -21.02 14.92
C SER A 498 -4.54 -21.64 15.82
N ALA A 499 -5.18 -22.70 15.39
CA ALA A 499 -6.34 -23.29 16.07
C ALA A 499 -6.40 -24.81 16.00
N GLU A 500 -6.97 -25.44 17.03
CA GLU A 500 -7.11 -26.89 17.13
C GLU A 500 -7.95 -27.48 15.99
N LEU A 501 -9.05 -26.80 15.61
CA LEU A 501 -9.94 -27.31 14.56
C LEU A 501 -9.45 -26.98 13.14
N LEU A 502 -8.43 -26.13 13.01
CA LEU A 502 -7.91 -25.72 11.70
C LEU A 502 -6.62 -26.43 11.31
N GLU A 503 -5.91 -27.04 12.28
CA GLU A 503 -4.63 -27.69 12.03
C GLU A 503 -4.75 -29.21 11.91
N SER A 504 -3.91 -29.78 11.05
CA SER A 504 -3.74 -31.25 11.00
C SER A 504 -2.90 -31.72 12.17
N PRO A 505 -2.96 -33.04 12.52
CA PRO A 505 -2.15 -33.59 13.60
C PRO A 505 -0.65 -33.39 13.42
N GLN A 506 -0.15 -33.32 12.19
CA GLN A 506 1.27 -33.17 11.85
C GLN A 506 1.60 -31.74 11.32
N ALA A 507 0.78 -30.76 11.64
CA ALA A 507 0.91 -29.41 11.05
C ALA A 507 2.24 -28.71 11.39
N GLU A 508 2.91 -29.07 12.49
CA GLU A 508 4.18 -28.47 12.90
C GLU A 508 5.26 -28.49 11.81
N GLN A 509 5.25 -29.50 10.95
CA GLN A 509 6.22 -29.62 9.84
C GLN A 509 6.06 -28.53 8.75
N HIS A 510 4.93 -27.81 8.78
CA HIS A 510 4.62 -26.76 7.79
C HIS A 510 4.90 -25.34 8.31
N TYR A 511 5.56 -25.23 9.47
CA TYR A 511 5.86 -23.96 10.13
C TYR A 511 7.32 -23.89 10.56
N ARG A 512 7.96 -22.79 10.30
CA ARG A 512 9.25 -22.44 10.90
C ARG A 512 9.04 -21.97 12.34
N GLU A 513 7.97 -21.24 12.56
CA GLU A 513 7.55 -20.68 13.84
C GLU A 513 7.05 -21.83 14.77
N ARG A 514 7.11 -21.60 16.06
CA ARG A 514 6.41 -22.49 17.00
C ARG A 514 4.90 -22.37 16.80
N LEU A 515 4.25 -23.44 16.36
CA LEU A 515 2.81 -23.50 16.23
C LEU A 515 2.13 -23.47 17.60
N VAL A 516 1.24 -22.51 17.84
CA VAL A 516 0.42 -22.38 19.05
C VAL A 516 -1.03 -22.61 18.67
N ARG A 517 -1.59 -23.78 19.02
CA ARG A 517 -2.99 -24.11 18.77
C ARG A 517 -3.87 -23.54 19.88
N LEU A 518 -4.81 -22.70 19.49
CA LEU A 518 -5.84 -22.15 20.37
C LEU A 518 -7.14 -22.97 20.23
N PRO A 519 -7.98 -23.06 21.28
CA PRO A 519 -9.24 -23.80 21.23
C PRO A 519 -10.17 -23.39 20.09
N GLY A 520 -10.93 -24.34 19.57
CA GLY A 520 -11.89 -24.11 18.51
C GLY A 520 -11.23 -23.68 17.20
N THR A 521 -11.71 -22.58 16.60
CA THR A 521 -11.11 -21.95 15.43
C THR A 521 -10.08 -20.85 15.81
N GLY A 522 -9.70 -20.76 17.09
CA GLY A 522 -8.63 -19.87 17.56
C GLY A 522 -8.98 -18.40 17.67
N VAL A 523 -10.24 -18.04 17.46
CA VAL A 523 -10.71 -16.66 17.43
C VAL A 523 -12.05 -16.52 18.15
N TYR A 524 -12.36 -15.26 18.51
CA TYR A 524 -13.69 -14.87 18.96
C TYR A 524 -14.47 -14.34 17.77
N THR A 525 -15.64 -14.89 17.53
CA THR A 525 -16.54 -14.42 16.47
C THR A 525 -17.87 -13.97 17.05
N GLU A 526 -18.42 -12.94 16.47
CA GLU A 526 -19.76 -12.42 16.76
C GLU A 526 -20.40 -11.95 15.45
N PHE A 527 -21.40 -12.69 15.01
CA PHE A 527 -22.11 -12.30 13.80
C PHE A 527 -23.10 -11.17 14.10
N ARG A 528 -22.84 -10.01 13.50
CA ARG A 528 -23.74 -8.86 13.60
C ARG A 528 -24.75 -8.92 12.45
N ALA A 529 -25.95 -9.32 12.78
CA ALA A 529 -27.06 -9.29 11.85
C ALA A 529 -27.26 -7.89 11.28
N GLN A 530 -27.41 -7.78 9.97
CA GLN A 530 -27.76 -6.55 9.26
C GLN A 530 -29.05 -6.81 8.49
N GLN A 531 -29.82 -5.74 8.31
CA GLN A 531 -30.98 -5.82 7.41
C GLN A 531 -30.46 -6.11 6.00
N THR A 532 -30.98 -7.15 5.36
CA THR A 532 -30.61 -7.53 4.00
C THR A 532 -31.30 -6.61 2.99
N GLU A 533 -30.61 -6.33 1.90
CA GLU A 533 -31.13 -5.62 0.73
C GLU A 533 -31.09 -6.58 -0.46
N SER A 534 -32.10 -6.55 -1.33
CA SER A 534 -32.09 -7.39 -2.53
C SER A 534 -30.81 -7.20 -3.33
N TRP A 535 -30.16 -8.31 -3.68
CA TRP A 535 -28.93 -8.27 -4.49
C TRP A 535 -29.18 -8.02 -5.99
N GLY A 536 -30.49 -7.98 -6.40
CA GLY A 536 -30.88 -7.64 -7.77
C GLY A 536 -30.63 -8.75 -8.81
N GLY A 537 -30.51 -9.97 -8.34
CA GLY A 537 -30.33 -11.14 -9.21
C GLY A 537 -31.60 -11.52 -9.98
N PRO A 538 -31.47 -12.48 -10.90
CA PRO A 538 -32.62 -12.97 -11.67
C PRO A 538 -33.62 -13.73 -10.78
N GLU A 539 -34.88 -13.71 -11.21
CA GLU A 539 -35.93 -14.47 -10.56
C GLU A 539 -35.53 -15.95 -10.40
N ARG A 540 -35.83 -16.51 -9.22
CA ARG A 540 -35.43 -17.87 -8.89
C ARG A 540 -36.22 -18.89 -9.73
N ARG A 541 -35.49 -19.71 -10.47
CA ARG A 541 -36.03 -20.91 -11.14
C ARG A 541 -36.15 -22.05 -10.12
N THR A 542 -37.34 -22.47 -9.84
CA THR A 542 -37.64 -23.45 -8.77
C THR A 542 -37.14 -24.87 -9.05
N ASP A 543 -36.89 -25.19 -10.31
CA ASP A 543 -36.37 -26.46 -10.80
C ASP A 543 -34.82 -26.54 -10.81
N PHE A 544 -34.12 -25.40 -10.58
CA PHE A 544 -32.67 -25.32 -10.55
C PHE A 544 -32.11 -25.26 -9.14
N VAL A 545 -30.95 -25.92 -8.96
CA VAL A 545 -30.14 -25.82 -7.73
C VAL A 545 -29.11 -24.72 -7.90
N ARG A 546 -29.07 -23.74 -7.01
CA ARG A 546 -28.12 -22.63 -7.01
C ARG A 546 -26.95 -22.92 -6.11
N PHE A 547 -25.77 -23.02 -6.68
CA PHE A 547 -24.50 -23.17 -5.99
C PHE A 547 -23.78 -21.84 -5.84
N ALA A 548 -23.36 -21.48 -4.63
CA ALA A 548 -22.56 -20.29 -4.35
C ALA A 548 -21.06 -20.60 -4.39
N LEU A 549 -20.31 -19.87 -5.21
CA LEU A 549 -18.85 -19.89 -5.33
C LEU A 549 -18.31 -18.53 -4.88
N CYS A 550 -18.14 -18.32 -3.57
CA CYS A 550 -17.94 -16.99 -2.97
C CYS A 550 -16.49 -16.64 -2.65
N GLN A 551 -15.54 -17.53 -2.94
CA GLN A 551 -14.13 -17.26 -2.72
C GLN A 551 -13.55 -16.36 -3.80
N GLN A 552 -12.43 -15.71 -3.46
CA GLN A 552 -11.61 -14.97 -4.43
C GLN A 552 -11.23 -15.89 -5.59
N PRO A 553 -11.36 -15.48 -6.85
CA PRO A 553 -11.04 -16.32 -8.01
C PRO A 553 -9.61 -16.87 -8.02
N ALA A 554 -8.66 -16.16 -7.41
CA ALA A 554 -7.29 -16.61 -7.24
C ALA A 554 -7.12 -17.88 -6.41
N LYS A 555 -8.13 -18.26 -5.60
CA LYS A 555 -8.13 -19.44 -4.74
C LYS A 555 -8.51 -20.74 -5.48
N PHE A 556 -9.15 -20.62 -6.64
CA PHE A 556 -9.57 -21.77 -7.43
C PHE A 556 -8.39 -22.35 -8.21
N ASP A 557 -8.01 -23.57 -7.85
CA ASP A 557 -6.96 -24.28 -8.58
C ASP A 557 -7.52 -24.92 -9.86
N PRO A 558 -6.77 -24.91 -10.98
CA PRO A 558 -7.21 -25.56 -12.22
C PRO A 558 -7.52 -27.07 -12.10
N GLU A 559 -6.90 -27.75 -11.13
CA GLU A 559 -7.14 -29.17 -10.90
C GLU A 559 -8.58 -29.45 -10.43
N ASP A 560 -9.21 -28.46 -9.76
CA ASP A 560 -10.56 -28.57 -9.23
C ASP A 560 -11.67 -28.22 -10.25
N ASP A 561 -11.34 -27.62 -11.39
CA ASP A 561 -12.32 -27.14 -12.37
C ASP A 561 -13.22 -28.26 -12.89
N VAL A 562 -12.65 -29.45 -13.07
CA VAL A 562 -13.39 -30.62 -13.55
C VAL A 562 -14.45 -31.10 -12.54
N LEU A 563 -14.27 -30.84 -11.25
CA LEU A 563 -15.25 -31.22 -10.21
C LEU A 563 -16.56 -30.46 -10.40
N LEU A 564 -16.50 -29.16 -10.70
CA LEU A 564 -17.67 -28.32 -10.95
C LEU A 564 -18.41 -28.76 -12.21
N ALA A 565 -17.67 -29.07 -13.28
CA ALA A 565 -18.27 -29.55 -14.53
C ALA A 565 -18.95 -30.91 -14.35
N ARG A 566 -18.34 -31.85 -13.62
CA ARG A 566 -18.94 -33.13 -13.29
C ARG A 566 -20.16 -33.00 -12.40
N LEU A 567 -20.11 -32.08 -11.42
CA LEU A 567 -21.27 -31.78 -10.57
C LEU A 567 -22.43 -31.24 -11.42
N ALA A 568 -22.17 -30.29 -12.33
CA ALA A 568 -23.18 -29.77 -13.24
C ALA A 568 -23.83 -30.87 -14.09
N LYS A 569 -23.02 -31.79 -14.63
CA LYS A 569 -23.49 -32.93 -15.43
C LYS A 569 -24.36 -33.90 -14.62
N ALA A 570 -23.98 -34.15 -13.37
CA ALA A 570 -24.70 -35.07 -12.50
C ALA A 570 -26.03 -34.49 -11.98
N VAL A 571 -26.08 -33.20 -11.68
CA VAL A 571 -27.27 -32.51 -11.16
C VAL A 571 -28.24 -32.14 -12.30
N GLY A 572 -27.72 -31.78 -13.46
CA GLY A 572 -28.47 -31.35 -14.67
C GLY A 572 -28.99 -29.92 -14.53
N ALA A 573 -30.07 -29.70 -13.78
CA ALA A 573 -30.63 -28.36 -13.55
C ALA A 573 -29.88 -27.65 -12.42
N ALA A 574 -28.78 -26.96 -12.74
CA ALA A 574 -27.89 -26.29 -11.80
C ALA A 574 -27.42 -24.91 -12.30
N GLU A 575 -27.24 -23.98 -11.37
CA GLU A 575 -26.62 -22.67 -11.60
C GLU A 575 -25.43 -22.49 -10.65
N PHE A 576 -24.27 -22.11 -11.16
CA PHE A 576 -23.05 -21.83 -10.37
C PHE A 576 -22.78 -20.33 -10.38
N TRP A 577 -22.89 -19.70 -9.22
CA TRP A 577 -22.78 -18.26 -9.07
C TRP A 577 -21.43 -17.87 -8.52
N LEU A 578 -20.57 -17.26 -9.35
CA LEU A 578 -19.25 -16.78 -8.99
C LEU A 578 -19.34 -15.33 -8.49
N ALA A 579 -18.81 -15.08 -7.30
CA ALA A 579 -18.72 -13.72 -6.75
C ALA A 579 -17.57 -12.93 -7.41
N THR A 580 -17.87 -11.72 -7.88
CA THR A 580 -16.88 -10.83 -8.49
C THR A 580 -16.21 -9.96 -7.42
N PRO A 581 -14.87 -9.96 -7.31
CA PRO A 581 -14.16 -9.10 -6.35
C PRO A 581 -14.13 -7.64 -6.82
N ARG A 582 -14.17 -6.70 -5.87
CA ARG A 582 -14.19 -5.26 -6.14
C ARG A 582 -12.94 -4.76 -6.85
N ASN A 583 -11.78 -5.17 -6.35
CA ASN A 583 -10.50 -4.56 -6.76
C ASN A 583 -9.85 -5.23 -7.98
N MET A 584 -10.23 -6.48 -8.27
CA MET A 584 -9.68 -7.26 -9.39
C MET A 584 -10.81 -8.02 -10.13
N PRO A 585 -11.77 -7.32 -10.75
CA PRO A 585 -12.91 -7.96 -11.41
C PRO A 585 -12.48 -8.86 -12.58
N TRP A 586 -11.35 -8.58 -13.22
CA TRP A 586 -10.77 -9.39 -14.30
C TRP A 586 -10.48 -10.85 -13.86
N THR A 587 -10.22 -11.08 -12.55
CA THR A 587 -9.95 -12.43 -12.03
C THR A 587 -11.17 -13.33 -12.14
N ALA A 588 -12.38 -12.79 -11.95
CA ALA A 588 -13.62 -13.54 -12.12
C ALA A 588 -13.85 -13.88 -13.60
N VAL A 589 -13.50 -12.97 -14.52
CA VAL A 589 -13.56 -13.23 -15.96
C VAL A 589 -12.61 -14.35 -16.34
N LYS A 590 -11.35 -14.28 -15.90
CA LYS A 590 -10.33 -15.31 -16.19
C LYS A 590 -10.71 -16.67 -15.60
N LEU A 591 -11.26 -16.72 -14.39
CA LEU A 591 -11.77 -17.95 -13.81
C LEU A 591 -12.94 -18.52 -14.59
N ARG A 592 -13.92 -17.68 -14.97
CA ARG A 592 -15.07 -18.10 -15.78
C ARG A 592 -14.64 -18.66 -17.13
N GLU A 593 -13.69 -18.03 -17.82
CA GLU A 593 -13.12 -18.53 -19.07
C GLU A 593 -12.50 -19.92 -18.89
N ARG A 594 -11.71 -20.13 -17.83
CA ARG A 594 -11.08 -21.41 -17.51
C ARG A 594 -12.13 -22.49 -17.18
N LEU A 595 -13.10 -22.20 -16.32
CA LEU A 595 -14.21 -23.10 -16.02
C LEU A 595 -15.03 -23.44 -17.27
N SER A 596 -15.22 -22.49 -18.18
CA SER A 596 -15.93 -22.72 -19.44
C SER A 596 -15.25 -23.78 -20.30
N LEU A 597 -13.92 -23.86 -20.28
CA LEU A 597 -13.19 -24.94 -20.96
C LEU A 597 -13.47 -26.31 -20.33
N ALA A 598 -13.48 -26.40 -19.00
CA ALA A 598 -13.79 -27.64 -18.29
C ALA A 598 -15.24 -28.11 -18.54
N PHE A 599 -16.20 -27.18 -18.56
CA PHE A 599 -17.61 -27.50 -18.86
C PHE A 599 -17.78 -28.01 -20.30
N ARG A 600 -17.17 -27.36 -21.27
CA ARG A 600 -17.18 -27.80 -22.67
C ARG A 600 -16.55 -29.20 -22.84
N ALA A 601 -15.47 -29.48 -22.11
CA ALA A 601 -14.81 -30.77 -22.12
C ALA A 601 -15.74 -31.92 -21.63
N GLU A 602 -16.68 -31.62 -20.72
CA GLU A 602 -17.71 -32.54 -20.25
C GLU A 602 -18.99 -32.53 -21.13
N GLY A 603 -19.00 -31.78 -22.23
CA GLY A 603 -20.11 -31.70 -23.16
C GLY A 603 -21.24 -30.77 -22.72
N LEU A 604 -20.95 -29.81 -21.83
CA LEU A 604 -21.91 -28.86 -21.28
C LEU A 604 -21.75 -27.48 -21.92
N ASP A 605 -22.87 -26.75 -22.10
CA ASP A 605 -22.83 -25.34 -22.47
C ASP A 605 -22.56 -24.46 -21.24
N PRO A 606 -21.40 -23.80 -21.13
CA PRO A 606 -21.07 -22.99 -19.95
C PRO A 606 -22.08 -21.88 -19.65
N GLU A 607 -22.71 -21.31 -20.69
CA GLU A 607 -23.66 -20.19 -20.53
C GLU A 607 -24.93 -20.61 -19.80
N ALA A 608 -25.28 -21.89 -19.87
CA ALA A 608 -26.43 -22.45 -19.17
C ALA A 608 -26.19 -22.63 -17.66
N TYR A 609 -24.92 -22.69 -17.22
CA TYR A 609 -24.54 -23.07 -15.87
C TYR A 609 -23.76 -21.98 -15.10
N LEU A 610 -22.84 -21.28 -15.76
CA LEU A 610 -21.90 -20.37 -15.11
C LEU A 610 -22.40 -18.93 -15.12
N HIS A 611 -22.65 -18.39 -13.94
CA HIS A 611 -23.11 -17.03 -13.73
C HIS A 611 -22.12 -16.24 -12.87
N THR A 612 -22.05 -14.91 -13.07
CA THR A 612 -21.23 -14.03 -12.24
C THR A 612 -22.11 -12.97 -11.60
N THR A 613 -21.85 -12.63 -10.34
CA THR A 613 -22.47 -11.46 -9.73
C THR A 613 -21.63 -10.21 -10.03
N PRO A 614 -22.22 -9.00 -10.02
CA PRO A 614 -21.40 -7.80 -9.79
C PRO A 614 -20.79 -7.87 -8.39
N TRP A 615 -19.86 -6.93 -8.07
CA TRP A 615 -19.47 -6.79 -6.67
C TRP A 615 -20.68 -6.38 -5.81
N LEU A 616 -20.94 -7.11 -4.73
CA LEU A 616 -22.08 -6.92 -3.85
C LEU A 616 -21.63 -6.26 -2.53
N PRO A 617 -22.27 -5.14 -2.10
CA PRO A 617 -22.18 -4.68 -0.72
C PRO A 617 -22.65 -5.75 0.27
N ARG A 618 -22.21 -5.69 1.55
CA ARG A 618 -22.49 -6.75 2.54
C ARG A 618 -23.97 -7.11 2.67
N GLN A 619 -24.87 -6.13 2.68
CA GLN A 619 -26.31 -6.35 2.81
C GLN A 619 -26.88 -7.13 1.63
N GLN A 620 -26.44 -6.79 0.41
CA GLN A 620 -26.80 -7.50 -0.80
C GLN A 620 -26.10 -8.87 -0.89
N PHE A 621 -24.86 -8.99 -0.40
CA PHE A 621 -24.15 -10.26 -0.35
C PHE A 621 -24.83 -11.26 0.61
N LEU A 622 -25.34 -10.82 1.76
CA LEU A 622 -26.11 -11.68 2.65
C LEU A 622 -27.42 -12.14 1.99
N SER A 623 -28.13 -11.24 1.31
CA SER A 623 -29.33 -11.59 0.53
C SER A 623 -29.01 -12.59 -0.58
N PHE A 624 -27.88 -12.40 -1.28
CA PHE A 624 -27.40 -13.37 -2.26
C PHE A 624 -27.21 -14.77 -1.62
N LEU A 625 -26.52 -14.85 -0.46
CA LEU A 625 -26.33 -16.13 0.24
C LEU A 625 -27.65 -16.77 0.68
N GLU A 626 -28.64 -15.97 1.07
CA GLU A 626 -29.98 -16.46 1.46
C GLU A 626 -30.74 -17.11 0.28
N GLU A 627 -30.48 -16.64 -0.94
CA GLU A 627 -31.10 -17.17 -2.15
C GLU A 627 -30.38 -18.38 -2.76
N MET A 628 -29.19 -18.70 -2.31
CA MET A 628 -28.43 -19.89 -2.75
C MET A 628 -28.91 -21.15 -1.98
N ASP A 629 -28.71 -22.31 -2.59
CA ASP A 629 -29.05 -23.59 -1.98
C ASP A 629 -27.86 -24.24 -1.28
N ILE A 630 -26.68 -24.21 -1.90
CA ILE A 630 -25.47 -24.88 -1.40
C ILE A 630 -24.28 -23.98 -1.62
N TYR A 631 -23.45 -23.83 -0.60
CA TYR A 631 -22.14 -23.18 -0.69
C TYR A 631 -21.09 -24.22 -1.03
N LEU A 632 -20.37 -24.04 -2.13
CA LEU A 632 -19.25 -24.86 -2.52
C LEU A 632 -17.95 -24.17 -2.09
N ASP A 633 -17.29 -24.75 -1.11
CA ASP A 633 -15.99 -24.27 -0.68
C ASP A 633 -14.88 -24.69 -1.65
N CYS A 634 -13.86 -23.84 -1.80
CA CYS A 634 -12.76 -24.07 -2.71
C CYS A 634 -11.77 -25.10 -2.10
N PRO A 635 -11.50 -26.24 -2.77
CA PRO A 635 -10.63 -27.29 -2.22
C PRO A 635 -9.19 -26.85 -1.99
N ALA A 636 -8.62 -26.08 -2.91
CA ALA A 636 -7.23 -25.62 -2.83
C ALA A 636 -7.01 -24.62 -1.71
N PHE A 637 -8.00 -23.71 -1.48
CA PHE A 637 -7.93 -22.70 -0.43
C PHE A 637 -9.33 -22.37 0.12
N SER A 638 -9.65 -22.96 1.24
CA SER A 638 -10.93 -22.86 1.93
C SER A 638 -11.26 -21.41 2.36
N GLY A 639 -12.55 -21.06 2.41
CA GLY A 639 -13.04 -19.80 2.93
C GLY A 639 -13.32 -19.85 4.43
N TYR A 640 -13.01 -18.76 5.14
CA TYR A 640 -13.45 -18.61 6.54
C TYR A 640 -14.60 -17.61 6.65
N THR A 641 -14.36 -16.34 6.33
CA THR A 641 -15.33 -15.25 6.53
C THR A 641 -16.62 -15.44 5.73
N THR A 642 -16.50 -15.80 4.45
CA THR A 642 -17.67 -16.06 3.60
C THR A 642 -18.42 -17.33 4.01
N ALA A 643 -17.70 -18.37 4.44
CA ALA A 643 -18.29 -19.59 5.00
C ALA A 643 -19.02 -19.31 6.32
N TRP A 644 -18.42 -18.49 7.21
CA TRP A 644 -19.07 -18.04 8.44
C TRP A 644 -20.37 -17.28 8.16
N GLN A 645 -20.38 -16.36 7.21
CA GLN A 645 -21.56 -15.62 6.76
C GLN A 645 -22.60 -16.58 6.16
N ALA A 646 -22.18 -17.55 5.36
CA ALA A 646 -23.06 -18.57 4.79
C ALA A 646 -23.77 -19.40 5.88
N LEU A 647 -23.06 -19.82 6.94
CA LEU A 647 -23.65 -20.54 8.07
C LEU A 647 -24.72 -19.71 8.80
N HIS A 648 -24.47 -18.40 9.00
CA HIS A 648 -25.45 -17.51 9.60
C HIS A 648 -26.68 -17.24 8.69
N CYS A 649 -26.52 -17.32 7.37
CA CYS A 649 -27.62 -17.38 6.41
C CYS A 649 -28.31 -18.75 6.34
N GLY A 650 -27.81 -19.72 7.11
CA GLY A 650 -28.30 -21.11 7.09
C GLY A 650 -27.97 -21.84 5.78
N LEU A 651 -26.94 -21.41 5.06
CA LEU A 651 -26.55 -22.02 3.80
C LEU A 651 -25.62 -23.21 4.06
N PRO A 652 -26.00 -24.46 3.66
CA PRO A 652 -25.16 -25.64 3.83
C PRO A 652 -23.88 -25.54 3.01
N ILE A 653 -22.75 -25.97 3.60
CA ILE A 653 -21.42 -25.86 3.03
C ILE A 653 -20.86 -27.25 2.72
N VAL A 654 -20.44 -27.47 1.47
CA VAL A 654 -19.61 -28.64 1.10
C VAL A 654 -18.17 -28.15 1.01
N THR A 655 -17.27 -28.79 1.75
CA THR A 655 -15.85 -28.47 1.79
C THR A 655 -14.99 -29.73 1.69
N LEU A 656 -13.84 -29.62 1.02
CA LEU A 656 -12.83 -30.66 0.97
C LEU A 656 -11.72 -30.35 1.96
N GLU A 657 -11.56 -31.20 2.98
CA GLU A 657 -10.52 -31.03 3.99
C GLU A 657 -9.18 -31.57 3.51
N GLY A 658 -8.17 -30.72 3.45
CA GLY A 658 -6.80 -31.07 3.10
C GLY A 658 -5.86 -31.12 4.31
N GLN A 659 -4.55 -31.13 4.03
CA GLN A 659 -3.52 -31.25 5.07
C GLN A 659 -3.05 -29.88 5.63
N TYR A 660 -3.18 -28.80 4.85
CA TYR A 660 -2.71 -27.45 5.23
C TYR A 660 -3.83 -26.63 5.88
N LEU A 661 -3.47 -25.74 6.82
CA LEU A 661 -4.40 -24.79 7.45
C LEU A 661 -5.35 -24.15 6.44
N ARG A 662 -4.82 -23.66 5.33
CA ARG A 662 -5.59 -22.99 4.28
C ARG A 662 -6.67 -23.83 3.61
N GLN A 663 -6.58 -25.17 3.72
CA GLN A 663 -7.56 -26.13 3.17
C GLN A 663 -8.58 -26.61 4.21
N ARG A 664 -8.54 -26.10 5.45
CA ARG A 664 -9.29 -26.62 6.58
C ARG A 664 -10.23 -25.60 7.22
N LEU A 665 -10.27 -24.38 6.71
CA LEU A 665 -10.96 -23.24 7.34
C LEU A 665 -12.47 -23.49 7.47
N ALA A 666 -13.16 -23.88 6.40
CA ALA A 666 -14.59 -24.19 6.43
C ALA A 666 -14.88 -25.51 7.18
N ALA A 667 -14.01 -26.52 7.07
CA ALA A 667 -14.15 -27.73 7.83
C ALA A 667 -14.05 -27.50 9.35
N GLY A 668 -13.11 -26.65 9.78
CA GLY A 668 -13.01 -26.24 11.19
C GLY A 668 -14.25 -25.48 11.68
N LEU A 669 -14.79 -24.59 10.85
CA LEU A 669 -16.06 -23.91 11.15
C LEU A 669 -17.22 -24.87 11.29
N LEU A 670 -17.37 -25.83 10.39
CA LEU A 670 -18.42 -26.86 10.47
C LEU A 670 -18.32 -27.68 11.77
N ARG A 671 -17.10 -28.08 12.18
CA ARG A 671 -16.88 -28.73 13.48
C ARG A 671 -17.24 -27.83 14.65
N GLN A 672 -16.90 -26.57 14.59
CA GLN A 672 -17.22 -25.59 15.66
C GLN A 672 -18.73 -25.42 15.85
N VAL A 673 -19.51 -25.47 14.79
CA VAL A 673 -20.99 -25.41 14.87
C VAL A 673 -21.63 -26.79 15.12
N GLY A 674 -20.82 -27.83 15.25
CA GLY A 674 -21.28 -29.19 15.61
C GLY A 674 -21.85 -30.02 14.44
N THR A 675 -21.44 -29.72 13.20
CA THR A 675 -21.84 -30.49 12.01
C THR A 675 -20.62 -30.95 11.22
N THR A 676 -20.68 -32.16 10.66
CA THR A 676 -19.60 -32.71 9.81
C THR A 676 -20.09 -33.20 8.46
N ASP A 677 -21.40 -33.17 8.22
CA ASP A 677 -22.07 -33.73 7.04
C ASP A 677 -21.57 -33.15 5.71
N GLY A 678 -21.04 -31.91 5.71
CA GLY A 678 -20.51 -31.23 4.55
C GLY A 678 -19.01 -31.40 4.35
N ILE A 679 -18.30 -32.07 5.28
CA ILE A 679 -16.85 -32.25 5.21
C ILE A 679 -16.54 -33.52 4.39
N ALA A 680 -15.84 -33.32 3.28
CA ALA A 680 -15.32 -34.40 2.44
C ALA A 680 -13.81 -34.55 2.65
N PHE A 681 -13.29 -35.77 2.42
CA PHE A 681 -11.87 -36.09 2.53
C PHE A 681 -11.27 -36.57 1.20
N SER A 682 -12.07 -36.61 0.15
CA SER A 682 -11.62 -36.83 -1.23
C SER A 682 -12.53 -36.06 -2.20
N SER A 683 -12.05 -35.85 -3.42
CA SER A 683 -12.82 -35.20 -4.49
C SER A 683 -14.10 -35.96 -4.83
N GLU A 684 -14.07 -37.30 -4.74
CA GLU A 684 -15.24 -38.15 -4.95
C GLU A 684 -16.28 -37.95 -3.85
N GLN A 685 -15.85 -37.85 -2.58
CA GLN A 685 -16.76 -37.57 -1.47
C GLN A 685 -17.34 -36.16 -1.54
N TYR A 686 -16.52 -35.17 -1.96
CA TYR A 686 -16.98 -33.80 -2.19
C TYR A 686 -18.10 -33.77 -3.24
N LEU A 687 -17.87 -34.40 -4.37
CA LEU A 687 -18.84 -34.51 -5.46
C LEU A 687 -20.11 -35.26 -5.00
N ALA A 688 -19.95 -36.44 -4.35
CA ALA A 688 -21.07 -37.21 -3.87
C ALA A 688 -21.92 -36.46 -2.84
N THR A 689 -21.29 -35.69 -1.93
CA THR A 689 -22.00 -34.86 -0.95
C THR A 689 -22.76 -33.71 -1.61
N ALA A 690 -22.15 -33.01 -2.58
CA ALA A 690 -22.79 -31.94 -3.32
C ALA A 690 -24.00 -32.45 -4.14
N ILE A 691 -23.88 -33.60 -4.80
CA ILE A 691 -24.99 -34.24 -5.57
C ILE A 691 -26.10 -34.69 -4.61
N ARG A 692 -25.77 -35.32 -3.49
CA ARG A 692 -26.75 -35.72 -2.48
C ARG A 692 -27.56 -34.53 -1.99
N TRP A 693 -26.91 -33.39 -1.66
CA TRP A 693 -27.60 -32.24 -1.16
C TRP A 693 -28.37 -31.49 -2.27
N ALA A 694 -27.90 -31.52 -3.51
CA ALA A 694 -28.65 -31.02 -4.65
C ALA A 694 -29.95 -31.78 -4.87
N ASN A 695 -30.01 -33.08 -4.54
CA ASN A 695 -31.25 -33.86 -4.55
C ASN A 695 -32.11 -33.57 -3.32
N GLU A 696 -31.51 -33.46 -2.12
CA GLU A 696 -32.24 -33.18 -0.88
C GLU A 696 -32.91 -31.79 -0.87
N CYS A 697 -32.29 -30.75 -1.50
CA CYS A 697 -32.84 -29.40 -1.53
C CYS A 697 -34.12 -29.27 -2.36
N ARG A 698 -34.47 -30.27 -3.17
CA ARG A 698 -35.75 -30.37 -3.88
C ARG A 698 -36.93 -30.63 -2.93
N ASP A 699 -36.68 -31.19 -1.74
CA ASP A 699 -37.64 -31.26 -0.64
C ASP A 699 -37.52 -29.94 0.16
N ALA A 700 -38.39 -29.00 -0.16
CA ALA A 700 -38.34 -27.63 0.39
C ALA A 700 -38.51 -27.60 1.92
N GLU A 701 -39.39 -28.48 2.49
CA GLU A 701 -39.66 -28.51 3.94
C GLU A 701 -38.40 -29.02 4.68
N ARG A 702 -37.87 -30.15 4.25
CA ARG A 702 -36.66 -30.74 4.83
C ARG A 702 -35.46 -29.83 4.72
N TRP A 703 -35.31 -29.15 3.57
CA TRP A 703 -34.23 -28.23 3.34
C TRP A 703 -34.32 -26.94 4.20
N ALA A 704 -35.54 -26.41 4.35
CA ALA A 704 -35.78 -25.28 5.25
C ALA A 704 -35.48 -25.65 6.71
N ALA A 705 -35.83 -26.87 7.16
CA ALA A 705 -35.49 -27.34 8.50
C ALA A 705 -33.98 -27.44 8.72
N ARG A 706 -33.21 -27.98 7.75
CA ARG A 706 -31.73 -28.02 7.76
C ARG A 706 -31.14 -26.63 7.85
N ARG A 707 -31.59 -25.69 7.05
CA ARG A 707 -31.14 -24.30 7.07
C ARG A 707 -31.42 -23.63 8.40
N ALA A 708 -32.57 -23.83 8.99
CA ALA A 708 -32.94 -23.29 10.29
C ALA A 708 -32.06 -23.84 11.43
N GLU A 709 -31.72 -25.14 11.36
CA GLU A 709 -30.81 -25.77 12.33
C GLU A 709 -29.39 -25.20 12.23
N LEU A 710 -28.84 -25.02 11.02
CA LEU A 710 -27.53 -24.43 10.80
C LEU A 710 -27.46 -23.00 11.33
N ARG A 711 -28.48 -22.16 11.09
CA ARG A 711 -28.54 -20.80 11.66
C ARG A 711 -28.46 -20.82 13.19
N ARG A 712 -29.23 -21.72 13.83
CA ARG A 712 -29.21 -21.86 15.30
C ARG A 712 -27.85 -22.34 15.80
N ALA A 713 -27.22 -23.28 15.10
CA ALA A 713 -25.92 -23.81 15.45
C ALA A 713 -24.81 -22.76 15.31
N ALA A 714 -24.82 -21.98 14.23
CA ALA A 714 -23.91 -20.87 14.02
C ALA A 714 -24.03 -19.80 15.12
N ALA A 715 -25.26 -19.40 15.45
CA ALA A 715 -25.52 -18.42 16.52
C ALA A 715 -25.06 -18.93 17.92
N ARG A 716 -25.13 -20.23 18.20
CA ARG A 716 -24.61 -20.80 19.46
C ARG A 716 -23.07 -20.82 19.52
N ALA A 717 -22.41 -20.85 18.40
CA ALA A 717 -20.94 -20.89 18.32
C ALA A 717 -20.30 -19.49 18.50
N ASP A 718 -21.09 -18.42 18.38
CA ASP A 718 -20.63 -17.04 18.63
C ASP A 718 -20.36 -16.78 20.12
N GLY A 719 -19.53 -15.78 20.38
CA GLY A 719 -19.25 -15.27 21.73
C GLY A 719 -18.31 -16.13 22.57
N ASN A 720 -17.64 -17.13 21.98
CA ASN A 720 -16.71 -18.02 22.72
C ASN A 720 -15.35 -17.33 22.95
N THR A 721 -15.04 -17.08 24.22
CA THR A 721 -13.77 -16.43 24.63
C THR A 721 -12.65 -17.43 24.97
N ALA A 722 -12.86 -18.74 24.86
CA ALA A 722 -11.88 -19.76 25.28
C ALA A 722 -10.51 -19.58 24.61
N ALA A 723 -10.51 -19.26 23.30
CA ALA A 723 -9.28 -18.99 22.56
C ALA A 723 -8.48 -17.83 23.16
N ILE A 724 -9.16 -16.76 23.56
CA ILE A 724 -8.53 -15.57 24.15
C ILE A 724 -7.95 -15.94 25.53
N ARG A 725 -8.67 -16.69 26.38
CA ARG A 725 -8.18 -17.09 27.70
C ARG A 725 -6.94 -17.99 27.61
N VAL A 726 -6.91 -18.91 26.64
CA VAL A 726 -5.70 -19.72 26.40
C VAL A 726 -4.56 -18.88 25.84
N PHE A 727 -4.84 -17.93 24.96
CA PHE A 727 -3.82 -16.99 24.44
C PHE A 727 -3.21 -16.17 25.58
N GLU A 728 -4.01 -15.60 26.49
CA GLU A 728 -3.56 -14.90 27.70
C GLU A 728 -2.67 -15.79 28.57
N GLN A 729 -3.09 -17.04 28.80
CA GLN A 729 -2.30 -18.01 29.57
C GLN A 729 -0.94 -18.26 28.94
N ARG A 730 -0.90 -18.52 27.61
CA ARG A 730 0.36 -18.75 26.89
C ARG A 730 1.31 -17.55 26.94
N LEU A 731 0.77 -16.34 26.86
CA LEU A 731 1.57 -15.12 27.00
C LEU A 731 2.17 -15.03 28.40
N ARG A 732 1.40 -15.26 29.48
CA ARG A 732 1.94 -15.27 30.85
C ARG A 732 3.06 -16.31 30.99
N GLU A 733 2.82 -17.56 30.59
CA GLU A 733 3.82 -18.63 30.66
C GLU A 733 5.13 -18.27 29.92
N ALA A 734 5.05 -17.48 28.86
CA ALA A 734 6.22 -17.04 28.09
C ALA A 734 7.09 -16.01 28.83
N PHE A 735 6.51 -15.29 29.80
CA PHE A 735 7.18 -14.21 30.52
C PHE A 735 7.39 -14.49 32.03
N GLU A 736 6.84 -15.58 32.56
CA GLU A 736 7.06 -16.04 33.93
C GLU A 736 8.33 -16.94 34.06
N ARG A 737 8.92 -17.31 32.93
CA ARG A 737 10.17 -18.09 32.82
C ARG A 737 11.35 -17.16 32.59
#